data_e867dba216413950f4e632b434f265d1
#
_entry.id   e867dba216413950f4e632b434f265d1
#
_cell.length_a   1.000
_cell.length_b   1.000
_cell.length_c   1.000
_cell.angle_alpha   90.00
_cell.angle_beta   90.00
_cell.angle_gamma   90.00
#
_symmetry.space_group_name_H-M   'P 1'
#
loop_
_entity.id
_entity.type
_entity.pdbx_description
1 polymer ?
#
loop_
_entity_poly.entity_id
_entity_poly.type
_entity_poly.pdbx_seq_one_letter_code
_entity_poly.pdbx_strand_id
1 'polypeptide(L)'
;MILAAILRNYKCYKGINIIPFGNDSLDYLNIIIGNNGVGKSAILEGLDTLFNDAQWIVNNEIRGKKEDVSVGAVMLIEKNRAAEKLDAREKQILAKVSDFFWNVEDANPMLRQYAKFFDLRNSFLDRKDDYYLIVVGREFEHKDLLFLTFTSLLRSSLDIEPKPENYTLSKLLYKVLSFYTYIYIPVETSISDFVKLQNQSFQTLMDTSVKNNIAKELNKGRITRGGGKRKHSLLELINELLEQYVKDVESDIQSVNPGYSYKPAPRQYSKLTANHVVDTIVAAYYSKRSFKKDGKEIQFLSSGEKRLILVDIISAFVKKRNASHELIIAVDEPENSLHISKCYDQFQHIEDLALKYNHQLFITTHWYGSLPCVSKGSLIHIDQHGNPDVTNLYNYYEKRGDLPEDVYLKGFFDLSSSLLYAFRSAKTHWLLVEGYEDKKYLEYHLQNKNVRIIPLGGCSNVRKVYEYLHVPLTDKDFKYATKKIVCLIDTDALCTVLGISSGGKDDILKIRRLHEQDDGEITLLEVDNPTRKETEIEDVLDPKQFFDSLEEAINEYGEDEDKEAFATFTFDESAKNSRIKGDNSILKVNKLTRNAREDKQRVISFVDTHKEEIANKYTAKSYAGTGLSWVAKLNDLLK
;
A
#
# COMPACT_ATOMS: atom_id res chain seq x y z
N MET A 1 4.31 -1.38 -10.98
CA MET A 1 3.00 -0.96 -10.41
C MET A 1 1.88 -1.31 -11.37
N ILE A 2 0.71 -1.75 -10.88
CA ILE A 2 -0.49 -2.00 -11.69
C ILE A 2 -1.29 -0.69 -11.79
N LEU A 3 -1.58 -0.24 -13.02
CA LEU A 3 -2.41 0.94 -13.28
C LEU A 3 -3.89 0.61 -13.45
N ALA A 4 -4.19 -0.55 -14.03
CA ALA A 4 -5.57 -1.00 -14.21
C ALA A 4 -5.65 -2.53 -14.25
N ALA A 5 -6.78 -3.08 -13.83
CA ALA A 5 -7.17 -4.45 -14.14
C ALA A 5 -8.00 -4.51 -15.43
N ILE A 6 -7.83 -5.58 -16.21
CA ILE A 6 -8.60 -5.87 -17.42
C ILE A 6 -9.32 -7.19 -17.21
N LEU A 7 -10.64 -7.15 -17.21
CA LEU A 7 -11.49 -8.33 -17.03
C LEU A 7 -12.41 -8.49 -18.24
N ARG A 8 -12.32 -9.63 -18.92
CA ARG A 8 -13.19 -9.94 -20.05
C ARG A 8 -13.97 -11.21 -19.74
N ASN A 9 -15.28 -11.07 -19.65
CA ASN A 9 -16.19 -12.18 -19.41
C ASN A 9 -15.84 -13.02 -18.16
N TYR A 10 -15.32 -12.37 -17.14
CA TYR A 10 -14.86 -12.99 -15.89
C TYR A 10 -15.83 -12.69 -14.75
N LYS A 11 -16.32 -13.71 -14.08
CA LYS A 11 -17.32 -13.61 -12.99
C LYS A 11 -18.56 -12.79 -13.39
N CYS A 12 -18.81 -11.65 -12.72
CA CYS A 12 -19.92 -10.75 -13.02
C CYS A 12 -19.64 -9.80 -14.20
N TYR A 13 -18.39 -9.63 -14.61
CA TYR A 13 -18.01 -8.73 -15.68
C TYR A 13 -18.32 -9.32 -17.06
N LYS A 14 -19.11 -8.58 -17.86
CA LYS A 14 -19.46 -8.93 -19.25
C LYS A 14 -18.67 -8.06 -20.23
N GLY A 15 -18.20 -8.64 -21.34
CA GLY A 15 -17.37 -7.93 -22.30
C GLY A 15 -16.02 -7.52 -21.68
N ILE A 16 -15.38 -6.52 -22.28
CA ILE A 16 -14.09 -5.98 -21.80
C ILE A 16 -14.37 -4.87 -20.79
N ASN A 17 -13.86 -5.03 -19.58
CA ASN A 17 -13.93 -4.04 -18.52
C ASN A 17 -12.51 -3.67 -18.09
N ILE A 18 -12.19 -2.38 -18.13
CA ILE A 18 -10.94 -1.82 -17.66
C ILE A 18 -11.24 -1.02 -16.40
N ILE A 19 -10.61 -1.42 -15.29
CA ILE A 19 -10.79 -0.84 -13.96
C ILE A 19 -9.49 -0.10 -13.62
N PRO A 20 -9.44 1.24 -13.78
CA PRO A 20 -8.29 2.05 -13.38
C PRO A 20 -8.13 2.07 -11.87
N PHE A 21 -6.88 2.17 -11.40
CA PHE A 21 -6.52 2.30 -9.98
C PHE A 21 -5.96 3.67 -9.61
N GLY A 22 -5.94 4.60 -10.54
CA GLY A 22 -5.55 5.99 -10.37
C GLY A 22 -5.86 6.76 -11.65
N ASN A 23 -5.93 8.08 -11.58
CA ASN A 23 -6.17 8.92 -12.74
C ASN A 23 -4.87 9.54 -13.27
N ASP A 24 -4.03 10.07 -12.39
CA ASP A 24 -2.82 10.84 -12.71
C ASP A 24 -1.69 10.63 -11.69
N SER A 25 -1.97 9.95 -10.58
CA SER A 25 -1.03 9.67 -9.51
C SER A 25 -0.67 8.19 -9.43
N LEU A 26 0.57 7.91 -9.02
CA LEU A 26 1.05 6.55 -8.75
C LEU A 26 0.77 6.19 -7.28
N ASP A 27 -0.50 5.95 -6.95
CA ASP A 27 -0.90 5.66 -5.59
C ASP A 27 -0.63 4.20 -5.20
N TYR A 28 0.06 4.03 -4.08
CA TYR A 28 0.29 2.71 -3.51
C TYR A 28 -0.95 2.15 -2.82
N LEU A 29 -1.85 3.00 -2.30
CA LEU A 29 -3.09 2.59 -1.64
C LEU A 29 -4.27 2.74 -2.58
N ASN A 30 -5.00 1.65 -2.81
CA ASN A 30 -6.17 1.60 -3.69
C ASN A 30 -7.34 0.98 -2.92
N ILE A 31 -8.37 1.77 -2.62
CA ILE A 31 -9.56 1.34 -1.90
C ILE A 31 -10.72 1.18 -2.87
N ILE A 32 -11.26 -0.03 -2.97
CA ILE A 32 -12.35 -0.37 -3.90
C ILE A 32 -13.64 -0.50 -3.09
N ILE A 33 -14.62 0.34 -3.40
CA ILE A 33 -15.92 0.38 -2.75
C ILE A 33 -17.06 0.16 -3.75
N GLY A 34 -18.25 -0.08 -3.25
CA GLY A 34 -19.48 -0.27 -4.03
C GLY A 34 -20.43 -1.24 -3.33
N ASN A 35 -21.61 -1.43 -3.88
CA ASN A 35 -22.61 -2.32 -3.33
C ASN A 35 -22.19 -3.80 -3.34
N ASN A 36 -22.94 -4.66 -2.63
CA ASN A 36 -22.70 -6.10 -2.67
C ASN A 36 -22.98 -6.64 -4.07
N GLY A 37 -22.11 -7.54 -4.54
CA GLY A 37 -22.31 -8.22 -5.83
C GLY A 37 -21.86 -7.42 -7.07
N VAL A 38 -21.42 -6.17 -6.96
CA VAL A 38 -20.96 -5.36 -8.12
C VAL A 38 -19.62 -5.81 -8.72
N GLY A 39 -18.91 -6.74 -8.05
CA GLY A 39 -17.68 -7.31 -8.62
C GLY A 39 -16.38 -6.86 -7.97
N LYS A 40 -16.40 -6.21 -6.81
CA LYS A 40 -15.17 -5.78 -6.11
C LYS A 40 -14.16 -6.90 -5.92
N SER A 41 -14.57 -8.02 -5.31
CA SER A 41 -13.71 -9.19 -5.10
C SER A 41 -13.25 -9.82 -6.42
N ALA A 42 -14.08 -9.75 -7.46
CA ALA A 42 -13.73 -10.30 -8.78
C ALA A 42 -12.52 -9.58 -9.42
N ILE A 43 -12.30 -8.30 -9.10
CA ILE A 43 -11.12 -7.55 -9.55
C ILE A 43 -9.86 -8.15 -8.92
N LEU A 44 -9.86 -8.35 -7.60
CA LEU A 44 -8.72 -8.90 -6.87
C LEU A 44 -8.42 -10.35 -7.28
N GLU A 45 -9.45 -11.16 -7.44
CA GLU A 45 -9.33 -12.54 -7.89
C GLU A 45 -8.88 -12.65 -9.36
N GLY A 46 -9.29 -11.71 -10.22
CA GLY A 46 -8.79 -11.62 -11.60
C GLY A 46 -7.29 -11.34 -11.65
N LEU A 47 -6.80 -10.46 -10.78
CA LEU A 47 -5.36 -10.25 -10.61
C LEU A 47 -4.67 -11.48 -10.02
N ASP A 48 -5.28 -12.20 -9.07
CA ASP A 48 -4.74 -13.45 -8.54
C ASP A 48 -4.64 -14.53 -9.63
N THR A 49 -5.65 -14.63 -10.50
CA THR A 49 -5.61 -15.50 -11.67
C THR A 49 -4.47 -15.11 -12.64
N LEU A 50 -4.22 -13.81 -12.84
CA LEU A 50 -3.13 -13.33 -13.70
C LEU A 50 -1.75 -13.70 -13.12
N PHE A 51 -1.51 -13.41 -11.84
CA PHE A 51 -0.19 -13.56 -11.22
C PHE A 51 0.10 -14.99 -10.75
N ASN A 52 -0.88 -15.65 -10.14
CA ASN A 52 -0.72 -16.93 -9.44
C ASN A 52 -1.37 -18.12 -10.15
N ASP A 53 -1.99 -17.90 -11.32
CA ASP A 53 -2.73 -18.94 -12.06
C ASP A 53 -3.83 -19.58 -11.21
N ALA A 54 -4.58 -18.73 -10.47
CA ALA A 54 -5.66 -19.15 -9.60
C ALA A 54 -6.88 -19.66 -10.40
N GLN A 55 -7.89 -20.15 -9.69
CA GLN A 55 -9.07 -20.78 -10.30
C GLN A 55 -9.84 -19.80 -11.18
N TRP A 56 -10.12 -20.22 -12.42
CA TRP A 56 -10.94 -19.48 -13.36
C TRP A 56 -12.42 -19.61 -13.07
N ILE A 57 -13.15 -18.50 -13.07
CA ILE A 57 -14.60 -18.46 -12.97
C ILE A 57 -15.15 -17.66 -14.16
N VAL A 58 -15.68 -18.41 -15.12
CA VAL A 58 -16.27 -17.86 -16.36
C VAL A 58 -17.64 -17.28 -16.06
N ASN A 59 -17.99 -16.17 -16.71
CA ASN A 59 -19.33 -15.60 -16.62
C ASN A 59 -20.36 -16.55 -17.25
N ASN A 60 -21.37 -16.98 -16.49
CA ASN A 60 -22.36 -17.97 -16.92
C ASN A 60 -23.36 -17.45 -17.98
N GLU A 61 -23.44 -16.14 -18.17
CA GLU A 61 -24.37 -15.51 -19.11
C GLU A 61 -23.80 -15.33 -20.52
N ILE A 62 -22.55 -15.78 -20.75
CA ILE A 62 -21.92 -15.65 -22.06
C ILE A 62 -22.53 -16.68 -23.01
N ARG A 63 -23.12 -16.17 -24.11
CA ARG A 63 -23.59 -16.99 -25.24
C ARG A 63 -22.48 -17.29 -26.26
N GLY A 64 -21.23 -17.02 -25.94
CA GLY A 64 -20.07 -17.15 -26.82
C GLY A 64 -19.16 -18.31 -26.48
N LYS A 65 -18.09 -18.45 -27.25
CA LYS A 65 -17.05 -19.45 -26.98
C LYS A 65 -16.31 -19.09 -25.70
N LYS A 66 -15.94 -20.09 -24.90
CA LYS A 66 -15.12 -19.94 -23.68
C LYS A 66 -13.75 -19.29 -23.96
N GLU A 67 -13.31 -19.29 -25.23
CA GLU A 67 -12.09 -18.64 -25.72
C GLU A 67 -12.08 -17.10 -25.54
N ASP A 68 -13.26 -16.49 -25.29
CA ASP A 68 -13.40 -15.04 -25.08
C ASP A 68 -13.27 -14.60 -23.61
N VAL A 69 -12.74 -15.44 -22.74
CA VAL A 69 -12.54 -15.12 -21.32
C VAL A 69 -11.08 -14.79 -21.07
N SER A 70 -10.81 -13.61 -20.50
CA SER A 70 -9.44 -13.23 -20.16
C SER A 70 -9.36 -12.33 -18.94
N VAL A 71 -8.21 -12.37 -18.29
CA VAL A 71 -7.82 -11.45 -17.22
C VAL A 71 -6.48 -10.83 -17.55
N GLY A 72 -6.28 -9.57 -17.17
CA GLY A 72 -5.04 -8.86 -17.46
C GLY A 72 -4.84 -7.64 -16.59
N ALA A 73 -3.70 -7.00 -16.80
CA ALA A 73 -3.32 -5.76 -16.14
C ALA A 73 -2.61 -4.81 -17.10
N VAL A 74 -2.82 -3.52 -16.90
CA VAL A 74 -1.97 -2.46 -17.42
C VAL A 74 -0.92 -2.18 -16.35
N MET A 75 0.36 -2.21 -16.71
CA MET A 75 1.45 -2.08 -15.74
C MET A 75 2.48 -1.05 -16.20
N LEU A 76 2.97 -0.28 -15.22
CA LEU A 76 4.21 0.49 -15.33
C LEU A 76 5.34 -0.27 -14.64
N ILE A 77 6.46 -0.40 -15.36
CA ILE A 77 7.66 -1.10 -14.89
C ILE A 77 8.80 -0.11 -14.90
N GLU A 78 9.39 0.13 -13.76
CA GLU A 78 10.52 1.03 -13.61
C GLU A 78 11.72 0.55 -14.46
N LYS A 79 12.27 1.44 -15.29
CA LYS A 79 13.36 1.11 -16.22
C LYS A 79 14.63 0.69 -15.48
N ASN A 80 14.96 1.33 -14.36
CA ASN A 80 16.13 0.99 -13.56
C ASN A 80 16.05 -0.45 -13.05
N ARG A 81 14.88 -0.86 -12.55
CA ARG A 81 14.66 -2.24 -12.08
C ARG A 81 14.73 -3.27 -13.21
N ALA A 82 14.13 -2.96 -14.35
CA ALA A 82 14.24 -3.83 -15.53
C ALA A 82 15.69 -3.97 -16.00
N ALA A 83 16.48 -2.88 -15.88
CA ALA A 83 17.89 -2.88 -16.24
C ALA A 83 18.74 -3.85 -15.39
N GLU A 84 18.39 -4.06 -14.14
CA GLU A 84 19.11 -4.98 -13.24
C GLU A 84 18.77 -6.46 -13.49
N LYS A 85 17.54 -6.75 -13.95
CA LYS A 85 16.99 -8.12 -13.98
C LYS A 85 16.93 -8.75 -15.37
N LEU A 86 16.95 -7.95 -16.43
CA LEU A 86 16.83 -8.40 -17.81
C LEU A 86 18.19 -8.39 -18.54
N ASP A 87 18.39 -9.32 -19.45
CA ASP A 87 19.53 -9.28 -20.36
C ASP A 87 19.36 -8.22 -21.47
N ALA A 88 20.39 -7.98 -22.28
CA ALA A 88 20.38 -6.92 -23.29
C ALA A 88 19.28 -7.12 -24.35
N ARG A 89 19.00 -8.36 -24.78
CA ARG A 89 17.97 -8.68 -25.76
C ARG A 89 16.56 -8.54 -25.17
N GLU A 90 16.36 -9.01 -23.94
CA GLU A 90 15.10 -8.88 -23.21
C GLU A 90 14.75 -7.39 -23.01
N LYS A 91 15.73 -6.55 -22.66
CA LYS A 91 15.56 -5.09 -22.55
C LYS A 91 15.16 -4.46 -23.88
N GLN A 92 15.81 -4.84 -24.98
CA GLN A 92 15.47 -4.35 -26.31
C GLN A 92 14.02 -4.72 -26.69
N ILE A 93 13.62 -5.96 -26.44
CA ILE A 93 12.24 -6.41 -26.73
C ILE A 93 11.25 -5.64 -25.86
N LEU A 94 11.50 -5.52 -24.54
CA LEU A 94 10.62 -4.82 -23.60
C LEU A 94 10.48 -3.33 -23.98
N ALA A 95 11.56 -2.67 -24.37
CA ALA A 95 11.54 -1.28 -24.83
C ALA A 95 10.63 -1.11 -26.05
N LYS A 96 10.75 -1.96 -27.06
CA LYS A 96 9.91 -1.92 -28.27
C LYS A 96 8.44 -2.26 -27.98
N VAL A 97 8.18 -3.20 -27.08
CA VAL A 97 6.82 -3.50 -26.60
C VAL A 97 6.23 -2.28 -25.89
N SER A 98 6.99 -1.64 -25.03
CA SER A 98 6.56 -0.43 -24.34
C SER A 98 6.33 0.74 -25.31
N ASP A 99 7.24 0.95 -26.27
CA ASP A 99 7.08 1.98 -27.30
C ASP A 99 5.77 1.78 -28.10
N PHE A 100 5.42 0.54 -28.39
CA PHE A 100 4.12 0.24 -29.01
C PHE A 100 2.96 0.71 -28.12
N PHE A 101 2.92 0.36 -26.83
CA PHE A 101 1.82 0.73 -25.94
C PHE A 101 1.73 2.23 -25.69
N TRP A 102 2.86 2.94 -25.63
CA TRP A 102 2.88 4.39 -25.53
C TRP A 102 2.37 5.11 -26.79
N ASN A 103 2.51 4.52 -27.98
CA ASN A 103 2.25 5.19 -29.25
C ASN A 103 1.09 4.57 -30.06
N VAL A 104 0.51 3.42 -29.62
CA VAL A 104 -0.62 2.81 -30.35
C VAL A 104 -1.81 3.77 -30.40
N GLU A 105 -2.39 3.95 -31.60
CA GLU A 105 -3.49 4.88 -31.85
C GLU A 105 -4.84 4.22 -31.49
N ASP A 106 -5.77 5.02 -30.99
CA ASP A 106 -7.14 4.64 -30.62
C ASP A 106 -8.06 4.50 -31.84
N ALA A 107 -7.65 5.03 -33.00
CA ALA A 107 -8.42 5.00 -34.24
C ALA A 107 -8.72 3.58 -34.76
N ASN A 108 -8.04 2.54 -34.24
CA ASN A 108 -8.27 1.16 -34.66
C ASN A 108 -9.62 0.65 -34.15
N PRO A 109 -10.56 0.22 -35.03
CA PRO A 109 -11.88 -0.29 -34.61
C PRO A 109 -11.84 -1.43 -33.62
N MET A 110 -10.80 -2.27 -33.62
CA MET A 110 -10.61 -3.38 -32.66
C MET A 110 -10.33 -2.88 -31.25
N LEU A 111 -9.84 -1.65 -31.08
CA LEU A 111 -9.43 -1.07 -29.82
C LEU A 111 -10.47 -0.11 -29.21
N ARG A 112 -11.62 0.09 -29.85
CA ARG A 112 -12.68 0.99 -29.34
C ARG A 112 -13.13 0.65 -27.91
N GLN A 113 -13.08 -0.62 -27.53
CA GLN A 113 -13.45 -1.06 -26.18
C GLN A 113 -12.36 -0.77 -25.13
N TYR A 114 -11.21 -0.26 -25.55
CA TYR A 114 -10.07 0.10 -24.71
C TYR A 114 -9.95 1.62 -24.47
N ALA A 115 -11.02 2.41 -24.67
CA ALA A 115 -10.99 3.86 -24.48
C ALA A 115 -10.38 4.26 -23.11
N LYS A 116 -10.81 3.60 -22.02
CA LYS A 116 -10.24 3.84 -20.68
C LYS A 116 -8.74 3.55 -20.57
N PHE A 117 -8.20 2.63 -21.37
CA PHE A 117 -6.76 2.41 -21.45
C PHE A 117 -6.05 3.61 -22.06
N PHE A 118 -6.61 4.18 -23.12
CA PHE A 118 -6.01 5.36 -23.78
C PHE A 118 -6.06 6.60 -22.87
N ASP A 119 -7.19 6.83 -22.20
CA ASP A 119 -7.32 7.91 -21.22
C ASP A 119 -6.28 7.76 -20.13
N LEU A 120 -6.18 6.57 -19.52
CA LEU A 120 -5.21 6.25 -18.48
C LEU A 120 -3.76 6.40 -18.97
N ARG A 121 -3.42 5.88 -20.16
CA ARG A 121 -2.10 6.06 -20.76
C ARG A 121 -1.74 7.53 -20.90
N ASN A 122 -2.68 8.33 -21.39
CA ASN A 122 -2.44 9.75 -21.66
C ASN A 122 -2.19 10.55 -20.37
N SER A 123 -2.80 10.17 -19.26
CA SER A 123 -2.54 10.81 -17.95
C SER A 123 -1.17 10.49 -17.35
N PHE A 124 -0.45 9.47 -17.88
CA PHE A 124 0.90 9.09 -17.45
C PHE A 124 2.00 9.34 -18.50
N LEU A 125 1.75 10.19 -19.50
CA LEU A 125 2.74 10.46 -20.56
C LEU A 125 4.05 11.07 -20.04
N ASP A 126 3.99 11.85 -18.97
CA ASP A 126 5.14 12.43 -18.26
C ASP A 126 6.07 11.38 -17.66
N ARG A 127 5.57 10.16 -17.41
CA ARG A 127 6.32 9.03 -16.84
C ARG A 127 7.01 8.15 -17.89
N LYS A 128 6.85 8.45 -19.18
CA LYS A 128 7.38 7.65 -20.30
C LYS A 128 8.90 7.46 -20.22
N ASP A 129 9.62 8.44 -19.73
CA ASP A 129 11.09 8.39 -19.64
C ASP A 129 11.58 7.47 -18.53
N ASP A 130 10.83 7.28 -17.46
CA ASP A 130 11.21 6.49 -16.29
C ASP A 130 10.63 5.07 -16.31
N TYR A 131 9.52 4.86 -17.03
CA TYR A 131 8.76 3.61 -16.98
C TYR A 131 8.53 2.98 -18.34
N TYR A 132 8.51 1.65 -18.36
CA TYR A 132 7.93 0.86 -19.45
C TYR A 132 6.43 0.66 -19.19
N LEU A 133 5.59 0.95 -20.18
CA LEU A 133 4.16 0.64 -20.16
C LEU A 133 3.91 -0.67 -20.89
N ILE A 134 3.21 -1.59 -20.26
CA ILE A 134 2.80 -2.86 -20.88
C ILE A 134 1.37 -3.23 -20.52
N VAL A 135 0.72 -3.97 -21.41
CA VAL A 135 -0.49 -4.75 -21.12
C VAL A 135 -0.08 -6.21 -21.05
N VAL A 136 -0.44 -6.90 -19.99
CA VAL A 136 -0.19 -8.33 -19.83
C VAL A 136 -1.47 -9.04 -19.42
N GLY A 137 -1.72 -10.22 -19.98
CA GLY A 137 -2.92 -10.98 -19.64
C GLY A 137 -2.79 -12.47 -19.88
N ARG A 138 -3.78 -13.19 -19.35
CA ARG A 138 -4.03 -14.62 -19.58
C ARG A 138 -5.40 -14.79 -20.20
N GLU A 139 -5.51 -15.75 -21.11
CA GLU A 139 -6.77 -16.19 -21.68
C GLU A 139 -7.15 -17.57 -21.10
N PHE A 140 -8.44 -17.79 -20.92
CA PHE A 140 -8.94 -19.08 -20.42
C PHE A 140 -8.48 -20.22 -21.30
N GLU A 141 -8.06 -21.34 -20.71
CA GLU A 141 -7.51 -22.54 -21.38
C GLU A 141 -6.15 -22.31 -22.11
N HIS A 142 -5.62 -21.07 -22.14
CA HIS A 142 -4.28 -20.79 -22.65
C HIS A 142 -3.25 -20.69 -21.51
N LYS A 143 -2.11 -21.38 -21.69
CA LYS A 143 -1.04 -21.35 -20.66
C LYS A 143 -0.11 -20.14 -20.81
N ASP A 144 -0.03 -19.57 -22.00
CA ASP A 144 0.91 -18.50 -22.29
C ASP A 144 0.38 -17.12 -21.85
N LEU A 145 1.27 -16.30 -21.31
CA LEU A 145 0.99 -14.87 -21.13
C LEU A 145 1.02 -14.16 -22.48
N LEU A 146 0.04 -13.30 -22.71
CA LEU A 146 -0.18 -12.59 -23.96
C LEU A 146 -0.43 -11.10 -23.70
N PHE A 147 -0.52 -10.31 -24.76
CA PHE A 147 -0.90 -8.90 -24.71
C PHE A 147 -2.40 -8.70 -24.99
N LEU A 148 -3.21 -9.72 -24.74
CA LEU A 148 -4.65 -9.76 -25.01
C LEU A 148 -4.96 -9.35 -26.47
N THR A 149 -5.98 -8.54 -26.69
CA THR A 149 -6.38 -8.04 -28.02
C THR A 149 -5.25 -7.33 -28.78
N PHE A 150 -4.24 -6.81 -28.07
CA PHE A 150 -3.09 -6.13 -28.70
C PHE A 150 -2.07 -7.09 -29.33
N THR A 151 -2.14 -8.40 -29.06
CA THR A 151 -1.09 -9.37 -29.44
C THR A 151 -0.80 -9.36 -30.93
N SER A 152 -1.82 -9.36 -31.79
CA SER A 152 -1.65 -9.38 -33.23
C SER A 152 -1.09 -8.06 -33.76
N LEU A 153 -1.59 -6.93 -33.26
CA LEU A 153 -1.15 -5.59 -33.67
C LEU A 153 0.31 -5.35 -33.24
N LEU A 154 0.64 -5.70 -32.00
CA LEU A 154 2.00 -5.59 -31.49
C LEU A 154 2.98 -6.40 -32.34
N ARG A 155 2.66 -7.66 -32.67
CA ARG A 155 3.54 -8.51 -33.47
C ARG A 155 3.79 -7.94 -34.88
N SER A 156 2.79 -7.33 -35.50
CA SER A 156 2.96 -6.70 -36.81
C SER A 156 3.84 -5.46 -36.75
N SER A 157 3.83 -4.72 -35.65
CA SER A 157 4.57 -3.48 -35.46
C SER A 157 6.00 -3.67 -34.92
N LEU A 158 6.34 -4.87 -34.35
CA LEU A 158 7.67 -5.11 -33.82
C LEU A 158 8.72 -5.16 -34.93
N ASP A 159 9.61 -4.18 -34.94
CA ASP A 159 10.78 -4.07 -35.81
C ASP A 159 12.05 -4.51 -35.04
N ILE A 160 12.19 -5.84 -34.89
CA ILE A 160 13.32 -6.50 -34.21
C ILE A 160 13.71 -7.72 -35.05
N GLU A 161 14.99 -7.83 -35.42
CA GLU A 161 15.52 -8.99 -36.11
C GLU A 161 16.41 -9.86 -35.19
N PRO A 162 16.20 -11.18 -35.15
CA PRO A 162 15.05 -11.91 -35.64
C PRO A 162 13.78 -11.60 -34.84
N LYS A 163 12.61 -11.59 -35.50
CA LYS A 163 11.33 -11.34 -34.81
C LYS A 163 11.10 -12.33 -33.69
N PRO A 164 10.73 -11.86 -32.46
CA PRO A 164 10.48 -12.75 -31.35
C PRO A 164 9.22 -13.60 -31.60
N GLU A 165 9.31 -14.89 -31.35
CA GLU A 165 8.17 -15.80 -31.38
C GLU A 165 7.27 -15.57 -30.15
N ASN A 166 6.01 -16.04 -30.20
CA ASN A 166 5.07 -15.97 -29.08
C ASN A 166 5.66 -16.56 -27.79
N TYR A 167 6.37 -17.68 -27.91
CA TYR A 167 7.03 -18.31 -26.77
C TYR A 167 8.09 -17.40 -26.12
N THR A 168 8.86 -16.68 -26.92
CA THR A 168 9.88 -15.71 -26.42
C THR A 168 9.21 -14.54 -25.73
N LEU A 169 8.12 -14.01 -26.28
CA LEU A 169 7.34 -12.92 -25.68
C LEU A 169 6.67 -13.36 -24.38
N SER A 170 6.05 -14.54 -24.38
CA SER A 170 5.44 -15.12 -23.19
C SER A 170 6.48 -15.33 -22.07
N LYS A 171 7.67 -15.86 -22.40
CA LYS A 171 8.75 -16.03 -21.42
C LYS A 171 9.23 -14.70 -20.86
N LEU A 172 9.33 -13.64 -21.67
CA LEU A 172 9.66 -12.29 -21.19
C LEU A 172 8.59 -11.77 -20.23
N LEU A 173 7.30 -11.95 -20.56
CA LEU A 173 6.19 -11.53 -19.69
C LEU A 173 6.21 -12.29 -18.34
N TYR A 174 6.46 -13.59 -18.34
CA TYR A 174 6.64 -14.35 -17.10
C TYR A 174 7.80 -13.81 -16.25
N LYS A 175 8.91 -13.46 -16.89
CA LYS A 175 10.08 -12.89 -16.21
C LYS A 175 9.74 -11.51 -15.64
N VAL A 176 9.01 -10.68 -16.37
CA VAL A 176 8.55 -9.36 -15.89
C VAL A 176 7.58 -9.50 -14.73
N LEU A 177 6.57 -10.39 -14.82
CA LEU A 177 5.66 -10.64 -13.71
C LEU A 177 6.39 -11.15 -12.46
N SER A 178 7.49 -11.91 -12.63
CA SER A 178 8.29 -12.38 -11.50
C SER A 178 9.01 -11.27 -10.71
N PHE A 179 9.02 -10.01 -11.20
CA PHE A 179 9.49 -8.86 -10.43
C PHE A 179 8.55 -8.51 -9.28
N TYR A 180 7.32 -8.99 -9.36
CA TYR A 180 6.23 -8.71 -8.43
C TYR A 180 5.80 -9.99 -7.72
N THR A 181 5.36 -9.84 -6.49
CA THR A 181 4.72 -10.91 -5.73
C THR A 181 3.32 -10.45 -5.37
N TYR A 182 2.31 -11.10 -5.93
CA TYR A 182 0.91 -10.82 -5.61
C TYR A 182 0.43 -11.73 -4.48
N ILE A 183 -0.08 -11.13 -3.40
CA ILE A 183 -0.63 -11.84 -2.23
C ILE A 183 -2.10 -11.45 -2.10
N TYR A 184 -2.99 -12.41 -2.30
CA TYR A 184 -4.43 -12.22 -2.14
C TYR A 184 -4.93 -12.83 -0.82
N ILE A 185 -5.63 -12.03 -0.03
CA ILE A 185 -6.27 -12.41 1.24
C ILE A 185 -7.78 -12.35 1.05
N PRO A 186 -8.48 -13.48 0.82
CA PRO A 186 -9.91 -13.52 0.55
C PRO A 186 -10.77 -13.23 1.79
N VAL A 187 -12.07 -12.97 1.57
CA VAL A 187 -13.09 -12.73 2.62
C VAL A 187 -13.15 -13.89 3.61
N GLU A 188 -13.27 -15.11 3.12
CA GLU A 188 -13.26 -16.33 3.92
C GLU A 188 -11.97 -17.09 3.70
N THR A 189 -11.18 -17.24 4.76
CA THR A 189 -9.96 -18.04 4.73
C THR A 189 -10.18 -19.31 5.52
N SER A 190 -10.29 -20.44 4.83
CA SER A 190 -10.30 -21.76 5.49
C SER A 190 -8.97 -22.01 6.20
N ILE A 191 -8.95 -22.96 7.15
CA ILE A 191 -7.69 -23.35 7.83
C ILE A 191 -6.66 -23.85 6.82
N SER A 192 -7.11 -24.62 5.81
CA SER A 192 -6.24 -25.13 4.75
C SER A 192 -5.68 -24.03 3.88
N ASP A 193 -6.48 -23.00 3.55
CA ASP A 193 -6.06 -21.85 2.74
C ASP A 193 -5.15 -20.93 3.54
N PHE A 194 -5.43 -20.74 4.84
CA PHE A 194 -4.52 -20.04 5.74
C PHE A 194 -3.13 -20.69 5.74
N VAL A 195 -3.06 -22.03 5.88
CA VAL A 195 -1.78 -22.74 5.86
C VAL A 195 -1.10 -22.64 4.50
N LYS A 196 -1.86 -22.70 3.38
CA LYS A 196 -1.32 -22.47 2.03
C LYS A 196 -0.80 -21.05 1.84
N LEU A 197 -1.59 -20.05 2.19
CA LEU A 197 -1.20 -18.63 2.13
C LEU A 197 0.00 -18.34 3.02
N GLN A 198 0.01 -18.89 4.24
CA GLN A 198 1.15 -18.83 5.14
C GLN A 198 2.39 -19.45 4.49
N ASN A 199 2.29 -20.66 3.94
CA ASN A 199 3.41 -21.34 3.31
C ASN A 199 3.89 -20.60 2.05
N GLN A 200 2.98 -20.12 1.19
CA GLN A 200 3.32 -19.31 0.03
C GLN A 200 3.99 -17.99 0.45
N SER A 201 3.42 -17.29 1.42
CA SER A 201 3.99 -16.05 1.95
C SER A 201 5.38 -16.28 2.53
N PHE A 202 5.57 -17.35 3.29
CA PHE A 202 6.90 -17.72 3.80
C PHE A 202 7.87 -18.10 2.70
N GLN A 203 7.45 -18.88 1.71
CA GLN A 203 8.31 -19.27 0.58
C GLN A 203 8.70 -18.06 -0.27
N THR A 204 7.75 -17.15 -0.50
CA THR A 204 7.94 -15.96 -1.33
C THR A 204 8.70 -14.87 -0.58
N LEU A 205 8.43 -14.71 0.71
CA LEU A 205 9.06 -13.72 1.58
C LEU A 205 10.39 -14.22 2.19
N MET A 206 10.73 -15.51 2.00
CA MET A 206 12.03 -16.03 2.44
C MET A 206 13.16 -15.39 1.64
N ASP A 207 14.20 -14.99 2.34
CA ASP A 207 15.41 -14.46 1.74
C ASP A 207 15.97 -15.45 0.69
N THR A 208 16.13 -14.96 -0.52
CA THR A 208 16.66 -15.72 -1.67
C THR A 208 18.04 -16.32 -1.35
N SER A 209 18.80 -15.69 -0.44
CA SER A 209 20.10 -16.18 0.01
C SER A 209 19.98 -17.52 0.72
N VAL A 210 18.94 -17.72 1.54
CA VAL A 210 18.69 -18.98 2.25
C VAL A 210 18.36 -20.10 1.26
N LYS A 211 17.44 -19.83 0.31
CA LYS A 211 17.11 -20.78 -0.77
C LYS A 211 18.34 -21.15 -1.59
N ASN A 212 19.12 -20.14 -2.00
CA ASN A 212 20.34 -20.34 -2.76
C ASN A 212 21.41 -21.14 -1.97
N ASN A 213 21.52 -20.91 -0.68
CA ASN A 213 22.45 -21.66 0.17
C ASN A 213 22.03 -23.14 0.29
N ILE A 214 20.74 -23.43 0.49
CA ILE A 214 20.23 -24.79 0.50
C ILE A 214 20.48 -25.45 -0.87
N ALA A 215 20.19 -24.75 -1.98
CA ALA A 215 20.42 -25.27 -3.33
C ALA A 215 21.91 -25.56 -3.59
N LYS A 216 22.81 -24.67 -3.14
CA LYS A 216 24.27 -24.88 -3.21
C LYS A 216 24.69 -26.13 -2.43
N GLU A 217 24.18 -26.33 -1.22
CA GLU A 217 24.52 -27.50 -0.42
C GLU A 217 23.96 -28.81 -1.03
N LEU A 218 22.75 -28.79 -1.64
CA LEU A 218 22.18 -29.93 -2.36
C LEU A 218 23.01 -30.33 -3.59
N ASN A 219 23.60 -29.35 -4.28
CA ASN A 219 24.42 -29.57 -5.48
C ASN A 219 25.91 -29.85 -5.18
N LYS A 220 26.33 -29.68 -3.92
CA LYS A 220 27.74 -29.82 -3.55
C LYS A 220 28.18 -31.27 -3.53
N GLY A 221 29.14 -31.63 -4.38
CA GLY A 221 29.73 -32.98 -4.41
C GLY A 221 30.52 -33.27 -3.14
N ARG A 222 29.96 -34.08 -2.23
CA ARG A 222 30.59 -34.45 -0.95
C ARG A 222 30.72 -35.95 -0.74
N ILE A 223 29.95 -36.75 -1.47
CA ILE A 223 29.80 -38.17 -1.19
C ILE A 223 30.55 -38.98 -2.23
N THR A 224 31.50 -39.80 -1.78
CA THR A 224 32.25 -40.77 -2.61
C THR A 224 31.62 -42.15 -2.49
N ARG A 225 31.32 -42.78 -3.61
CA ARG A 225 30.80 -44.17 -3.64
C ARG A 225 31.92 -45.15 -4.08
N GLY A 226 32.06 -46.23 -3.36
CA GLY A 226 32.79 -47.40 -3.81
C GLY A 226 34.29 -47.21 -4.14
N GLY A 227 34.99 -46.32 -3.44
CA GLY A 227 36.43 -46.08 -3.69
C GLY A 227 36.74 -45.23 -4.94
N GLY A 228 35.73 -44.69 -5.63
CA GLY A 228 35.87 -43.85 -6.82
C GLY A 228 36.34 -42.43 -6.47
N LYS A 229 37.05 -41.77 -7.39
CA LYS A 229 37.51 -40.38 -7.23
C LYS A 229 36.39 -39.32 -7.43
N ARG A 230 35.25 -39.72 -8.00
CA ARG A 230 34.12 -38.79 -8.28
C ARG A 230 33.29 -38.56 -7.03
N LYS A 231 33.06 -37.29 -6.69
CA LYS A 231 32.16 -36.87 -5.61
C LYS A 231 30.80 -36.56 -6.18
N HIS A 232 29.76 -37.22 -5.66
CA HIS A 232 28.36 -37.00 -6.01
C HIS A 232 27.70 -35.98 -5.08
N SER A 233 26.77 -35.22 -5.62
CA SER A 233 25.91 -34.34 -4.81
C SER A 233 24.77 -35.14 -4.18
N LEU A 234 24.17 -34.61 -3.10
CA LEU A 234 22.99 -35.23 -2.47
C LEU A 234 21.83 -35.31 -3.47
N LEU A 235 21.64 -34.29 -4.31
CA LEU A 235 20.60 -34.27 -5.32
C LEU A 235 20.79 -35.34 -6.41
N GLU A 236 22.04 -35.57 -6.86
CA GLU A 236 22.36 -36.64 -7.81
C GLU A 236 21.98 -38.02 -7.21
N LEU A 237 22.36 -38.26 -5.95
CA LEU A 237 22.06 -39.54 -5.27
C LEU A 237 20.57 -39.77 -5.09
N ILE A 238 19.79 -38.75 -4.71
CA ILE A 238 18.33 -38.86 -4.59
C ILE A 238 17.72 -39.20 -5.94
N ASN A 239 18.12 -38.51 -7.01
CA ASN A 239 17.63 -38.80 -8.35
C ASN A 239 17.99 -40.20 -8.83
N GLU A 240 19.19 -40.70 -8.56
CA GLU A 240 19.63 -42.04 -8.90
C GLU A 240 18.80 -43.11 -8.17
N LEU A 241 18.54 -42.90 -6.87
CA LEU A 241 17.72 -43.84 -6.08
C LEU A 241 16.28 -43.87 -6.56
N LEU A 242 15.69 -42.70 -6.86
CA LEU A 242 14.33 -42.64 -7.36
C LEU A 242 14.20 -43.23 -8.77
N GLU A 243 15.15 -42.99 -9.67
CA GLU A 243 15.19 -43.62 -11.00
C GLU A 243 15.31 -45.13 -10.92
N GLN A 244 16.13 -45.64 -9.99
CA GLN A 244 16.26 -47.09 -9.77
C GLN A 244 14.92 -47.66 -9.28
N TYR A 245 14.28 -47.07 -8.26
CA TYR A 245 13.00 -47.49 -7.75
C TYR A 245 11.90 -47.49 -8.81
N VAL A 246 11.83 -46.45 -9.64
CA VAL A 246 10.85 -46.34 -10.74
C VAL A 246 11.06 -47.46 -11.76
N LYS A 247 12.31 -47.82 -12.09
CA LYS A 247 12.61 -48.96 -12.98
C LYS A 247 12.17 -50.29 -12.37
N ASP A 248 12.38 -50.49 -11.09
CA ASP A 248 11.96 -51.70 -10.38
C ASP A 248 10.43 -51.81 -10.39
N VAL A 249 9.71 -50.71 -10.06
CA VAL A 249 8.24 -50.63 -10.13
C VAL A 249 7.72 -50.85 -11.57
N GLU A 250 8.36 -50.26 -12.59
CA GLU A 250 7.97 -50.50 -14.00
C GLU A 250 8.16 -51.95 -14.40
N SER A 251 9.26 -52.60 -13.97
CA SER A 251 9.49 -54.02 -14.19
C SER A 251 8.42 -54.89 -13.54
N ASP A 252 8.05 -54.59 -12.29
CA ASP A 252 7.00 -55.29 -11.56
C ASP A 252 5.63 -55.15 -12.23
N ILE A 253 5.26 -53.92 -12.64
CA ILE A 253 4.01 -53.65 -13.37
C ILE A 253 3.98 -54.38 -14.71
N GLN A 254 5.08 -54.39 -15.46
CA GLN A 254 5.20 -55.08 -16.74
C GLN A 254 5.15 -56.62 -16.57
N SER A 255 5.57 -57.14 -15.43
CA SER A 255 5.42 -58.56 -15.13
C SER A 255 3.96 -59.02 -14.99
N VAL A 256 3.08 -58.08 -14.56
CA VAL A 256 1.63 -58.32 -14.46
C VAL A 256 0.94 -58.10 -15.82
N ASN A 257 1.32 -57.04 -16.53
CA ASN A 257 0.80 -56.77 -17.88
C ASN A 257 1.84 -56.00 -18.72
N PRO A 258 2.41 -56.62 -19.77
CA PRO A 258 3.45 -56.03 -20.62
C PRO A 258 3.03 -54.75 -21.37
N GLY A 259 1.73 -54.46 -21.43
CA GLY A 259 1.21 -53.26 -22.09
C GLY A 259 1.32 -51.99 -21.25
N TYR A 260 1.69 -52.08 -19.97
CA TYR A 260 1.83 -50.90 -19.11
C TYR A 260 3.25 -50.36 -19.14
N SER A 261 3.34 -49.01 -19.10
CA SER A 261 4.61 -48.32 -18.94
C SER A 261 4.45 -47.16 -17.97
N TYR A 262 5.43 -46.97 -17.10
CA TYR A 262 5.45 -45.85 -16.16
C TYR A 262 6.56 -44.88 -16.56
N LYS A 263 6.22 -43.91 -17.41
CA LYS A 263 7.17 -42.92 -17.98
C LYS A 263 6.77 -41.51 -17.62
N PRO A 264 7.73 -40.56 -17.56
CA PRO A 264 7.42 -39.16 -17.40
C PRO A 264 6.44 -38.66 -18.45
N ALA A 265 5.54 -37.77 -18.07
CA ALA A 265 4.64 -37.12 -19.03
C ALA A 265 5.43 -36.37 -20.12
N PRO A 266 4.92 -36.32 -21.36
CA PRO A 266 5.59 -35.60 -22.43
C PRO A 266 5.96 -34.16 -21.99
N ARG A 267 7.21 -33.76 -22.22
CA ARG A 267 7.78 -32.44 -21.85
C ARG A 267 8.00 -32.19 -20.34
N GLN A 268 7.88 -33.19 -19.48
CA GLN A 268 8.27 -33.06 -18.06
C GLN A 268 9.69 -33.62 -17.83
N TYR A 269 10.46 -32.93 -16.97
CA TYR A 269 11.76 -33.45 -16.56
C TYR A 269 11.58 -34.63 -15.63
N SER A 270 12.26 -35.74 -15.92
CA SER A 270 12.24 -36.94 -15.09
C SER A 270 13.02 -36.79 -13.77
N LYS A 271 13.89 -35.77 -13.68
CA LYS A 271 14.77 -35.53 -12.54
C LYS A 271 14.33 -34.33 -11.71
N LEU A 272 14.42 -34.49 -10.40
CA LEU A 272 14.24 -33.40 -9.46
C LEU A 272 15.35 -32.35 -9.64
N THR A 273 14.99 -31.08 -9.73
CA THR A 273 15.94 -29.96 -9.70
C THR A 273 16.18 -29.49 -8.27
N ALA A 274 17.30 -28.82 -8.02
CA ALA A 274 17.60 -28.25 -6.70
C ALA A 274 16.49 -27.32 -6.22
N ASN A 275 15.90 -26.52 -7.10
CA ASN A 275 14.83 -25.57 -6.75
C ASN A 275 13.56 -26.31 -6.30
N HIS A 276 13.12 -27.36 -7.00
CA HIS A 276 11.97 -28.17 -6.59
C HIS A 276 12.18 -28.79 -5.20
N VAL A 277 13.38 -29.30 -4.93
CA VAL A 277 13.71 -29.92 -3.64
C VAL A 277 13.77 -28.84 -2.55
N VAL A 278 14.35 -27.67 -2.81
CA VAL A 278 14.39 -26.56 -1.87
C VAL A 278 12.99 -26.12 -1.48
N ASP A 279 12.12 -25.89 -2.45
CA ASP A 279 10.74 -25.44 -2.19
C ASP A 279 9.97 -26.47 -1.37
N THR A 280 10.16 -27.77 -1.65
CA THR A 280 9.56 -28.86 -0.87
C THR A 280 10.11 -28.93 0.56
N ILE A 281 11.43 -28.81 0.75
CA ILE A 281 12.07 -28.79 2.08
C ILE A 281 11.54 -27.61 2.89
N VAL A 282 11.47 -26.43 2.28
CA VAL A 282 10.98 -25.21 2.91
C VAL A 282 9.52 -25.38 3.33
N ALA A 283 8.66 -25.89 2.43
CA ALA A 283 7.26 -26.17 2.72
C ALA A 283 7.11 -27.16 3.88
N ALA A 284 7.85 -28.28 3.85
CA ALA A 284 7.85 -29.29 4.90
C ALA A 284 8.37 -28.76 6.24
N TYR A 285 9.35 -27.88 6.24
CA TYR A 285 9.90 -27.27 7.45
C TYR A 285 8.89 -26.34 8.13
N TYR A 286 8.18 -25.52 7.33
CA TYR A 286 7.17 -24.59 7.86
C TYR A 286 5.87 -25.30 8.24
N SER A 287 5.47 -26.38 7.54
CA SER A 287 4.25 -27.14 7.89
C SER A 287 4.31 -27.78 9.28
N LYS A 288 5.52 -27.98 9.83
CA LYS A 288 5.73 -28.50 11.19
C LYS A 288 5.66 -27.44 12.28
N ARG A 289 5.48 -26.18 11.92
CA ARG A 289 5.40 -25.05 12.85
C ARG A 289 4.04 -24.39 12.75
N SER A 290 3.39 -24.17 13.89
CA SER A 290 2.16 -23.40 13.98
C SER A 290 2.43 -22.06 14.67
N PHE A 291 1.88 -20.97 14.13
CA PHE A 291 1.82 -19.73 14.86
C PHE A 291 0.86 -19.87 16.03
N LYS A 292 1.24 -19.29 17.16
CA LYS A 292 0.39 -19.16 18.35
C LYS A 292 0.22 -17.69 18.67
N LYS A 293 -1.01 -17.29 18.97
CA LYS A 293 -1.33 -15.98 19.51
C LYS A 293 -1.79 -16.17 20.95
N ASP A 294 -1.13 -15.54 21.89
CA ASP A 294 -1.44 -15.64 23.33
C ASP A 294 -1.52 -17.11 23.81
N GLY A 295 -0.63 -17.96 23.30
CA GLY A 295 -0.58 -19.40 23.59
C GLY A 295 -1.60 -20.28 22.88
N LYS A 296 -2.58 -19.72 22.16
CA LYS A 296 -3.60 -20.43 21.40
C LYS A 296 -3.12 -20.73 19.98
N GLU A 297 -3.33 -21.95 19.50
CA GLU A 297 -3.05 -22.30 18.12
C GLU A 297 -4.07 -21.63 17.17
N ILE A 298 -3.62 -21.32 15.94
CA ILE A 298 -4.41 -20.60 14.93
C ILE A 298 -5.76 -21.26 14.65
N GLN A 299 -5.83 -22.58 14.69
CA GLN A 299 -7.08 -23.31 14.44
C GLN A 299 -8.21 -22.92 15.41
N PHE A 300 -7.87 -22.51 16.63
CA PHE A 300 -8.82 -22.10 17.67
C PHE A 300 -9.14 -20.61 17.66
N LEU A 301 -8.59 -19.84 16.73
CA LEU A 301 -8.85 -18.43 16.57
C LEU A 301 -10.06 -18.18 15.66
N SER A 302 -10.74 -17.06 15.87
CA SER A 302 -11.78 -16.57 14.96
C SER A 302 -11.24 -16.25 13.56
N SER A 303 -12.12 -16.20 12.56
CA SER A 303 -11.73 -15.83 11.18
C SER A 303 -11.05 -14.44 11.12
N GLY A 304 -11.56 -13.47 11.86
CA GLY A 304 -10.95 -12.14 11.96
C GLY A 304 -9.56 -12.15 12.59
N GLU A 305 -9.35 -12.93 13.67
CA GLU A 305 -8.01 -13.06 14.28
C GLU A 305 -7.00 -13.74 13.36
N LYS A 306 -7.43 -14.72 12.57
CA LYS A 306 -6.58 -15.38 11.56
C LYS A 306 -6.10 -14.39 10.50
N ARG A 307 -6.98 -13.52 10.02
CA ARG A 307 -6.64 -12.48 9.05
C ARG A 307 -5.66 -11.46 9.61
N LEU A 308 -5.90 -10.99 10.84
CA LEU A 308 -4.97 -10.10 11.53
C LEU A 308 -3.57 -10.70 11.58
N ILE A 309 -3.46 -11.98 11.93
CA ILE A 309 -2.16 -12.66 11.97
C ILE A 309 -1.50 -12.73 10.59
N LEU A 310 -2.27 -12.95 9.51
CA LEU A 310 -1.70 -12.92 8.15
C LEU A 310 -1.13 -11.56 7.80
N VAL A 311 -1.86 -10.49 8.09
CA VAL A 311 -1.41 -9.12 7.88
C VAL A 311 -0.17 -8.81 8.72
N ASP A 312 -0.16 -9.23 9.99
CA ASP A 312 0.99 -9.07 10.90
C ASP A 312 2.24 -9.81 10.39
N ILE A 313 2.05 -11.04 9.88
CA ILE A 313 3.13 -11.84 9.28
C ILE A 313 3.69 -11.13 8.05
N ILE A 314 2.84 -10.72 7.12
CA ILE A 314 3.24 -10.00 5.91
C ILE A 314 4.01 -8.73 6.30
N SER A 315 3.48 -7.94 7.23
CA SER A 315 4.11 -6.72 7.73
C SER A 315 5.50 -6.98 8.34
N ALA A 316 5.64 -8.05 9.14
CA ALA A 316 6.91 -8.39 9.76
C ALA A 316 7.99 -8.80 8.73
N PHE A 317 7.58 -9.48 7.65
CA PHE A 317 8.49 -9.87 6.59
C PHE A 317 8.88 -8.69 5.70
N VAL A 318 7.92 -7.82 5.40
CA VAL A 318 8.16 -6.59 4.61
C VAL A 318 9.21 -5.70 5.29
N LYS A 319 9.14 -5.53 6.61
CA LYS A 319 10.12 -4.74 7.39
C LYS A 319 11.56 -5.27 7.33
N LYS A 320 11.76 -6.57 7.10
CA LYS A 320 13.08 -7.21 7.12
C LYS A 320 13.75 -7.32 5.75
N ARG A 321 13.07 -6.96 4.67
CA ARG A 321 13.51 -7.28 3.31
C ARG A 321 14.26 -6.13 2.65
N ASN A 322 15.50 -6.39 2.23
CA ASN A 322 16.16 -5.63 1.16
C ASN A 322 15.47 -5.97 -0.17
N ALA A 323 14.87 -4.97 -0.79
CA ALA A 323 13.83 -5.06 -1.81
C ALA A 323 14.28 -5.67 -3.15
N SER A 324 14.30 -7.00 -3.28
CA SER A 324 14.50 -7.65 -4.60
C SER A 324 13.21 -7.82 -5.42
N HIS A 325 12.02 -7.78 -4.80
CA HIS A 325 10.71 -7.92 -5.47
C HIS A 325 9.72 -6.93 -4.88
N GLU A 326 8.87 -6.33 -5.70
CA GLU A 326 7.75 -5.52 -5.22
C GLU A 326 6.62 -6.40 -4.74
N LEU A 327 6.08 -6.07 -3.57
CA LEU A 327 4.88 -6.70 -3.07
C LEU A 327 3.65 -5.96 -3.55
N ILE A 328 2.70 -6.74 -4.05
CA ILE A 328 1.34 -6.28 -4.34
C ILE A 328 0.42 -7.08 -3.42
N ILE A 329 -0.27 -6.39 -2.54
CA ILE A 329 -1.10 -7.01 -1.51
C ILE A 329 -2.56 -6.68 -1.80
N ALA A 330 -3.41 -7.68 -1.85
CA ALA A 330 -4.85 -7.53 -2.05
C ALA A 330 -5.60 -8.11 -0.85
N VAL A 331 -6.41 -7.30 -0.19
CA VAL A 331 -7.18 -7.69 1.00
C VAL A 331 -8.66 -7.48 0.72
N ASP A 332 -9.41 -8.57 0.76
CA ASP A 332 -10.84 -8.54 0.45
C ASP A 332 -11.65 -8.44 1.75
N GLU A 333 -12.43 -7.37 1.89
CA GLU A 333 -13.29 -7.04 3.03
C GLU A 333 -12.63 -7.31 4.40
N PRO A 334 -11.53 -6.62 4.76
CA PRO A 334 -10.81 -6.86 6.01
C PRO A 334 -11.67 -6.70 7.27
N GLU A 335 -12.75 -5.92 7.21
CA GLU A 335 -13.70 -5.73 8.30
C GLU A 335 -14.60 -6.94 8.57
N ASN A 336 -14.76 -7.83 7.62
CA ASN A 336 -15.64 -9.00 7.78
C ASN A 336 -15.18 -9.87 8.95
N SER A 337 -16.14 -10.25 9.81
CA SER A 337 -15.88 -11.01 11.05
C SER A 337 -15.10 -10.27 12.13
N LEU A 338 -14.92 -8.95 12.01
CA LEU A 338 -14.35 -8.12 13.05
C LEU A 338 -15.44 -7.39 13.84
N HIS A 339 -15.15 -7.18 15.12
CA HIS A 339 -15.93 -6.24 15.91
C HIS A 339 -15.61 -4.81 15.47
N ILE A 340 -16.62 -3.96 15.33
CA ILE A 340 -16.49 -2.57 14.85
C ILE A 340 -15.38 -1.77 15.56
N SER A 341 -15.16 -2.01 16.86
CA SER A 341 -14.09 -1.36 17.64
C SER A 341 -12.68 -1.68 17.17
N LYS A 342 -12.48 -2.69 16.33
CA LYS A 342 -11.17 -3.09 15.82
C LYS A 342 -10.97 -2.73 14.35
N CYS A 343 -12.02 -2.28 13.66
CA CYS A 343 -11.93 -1.95 12.22
C CYS A 343 -10.89 -0.86 11.98
N TYR A 344 -10.96 0.25 12.73
CA TYR A 344 -10.02 1.36 12.57
C TYR A 344 -8.55 0.91 12.73
N ASP A 345 -8.24 0.15 13.78
CA ASP A 345 -6.88 -0.33 14.03
C ASP A 345 -6.37 -1.24 12.92
N GLN A 346 -7.25 -2.11 12.42
CA GLN A 346 -6.87 -3.02 11.35
C GLN A 346 -6.64 -2.29 10.04
N PHE A 347 -7.51 -1.36 9.66
CA PHE A 347 -7.33 -0.59 8.45
C PHE A 347 -6.07 0.25 8.50
N GLN A 348 -5.78 0.95 9.60
CA GLN A 348 -4.51 1.66 9.75
C GLN A 348 -3.29 0.74 9.58
N HIS A 349 -3.36 -0.47 10.17
CA HIS A 349 -2.25 -1.42 10.06
C HIS A 349 -2.02 -1.92 8.63
N ILE A 350 -3.11 -2.13 7.88
CA ILE A 350 -3.06 -2.52 6.47
C ILE A 350 -2.57 -1.35 5.60
N GLU A 351 -3.09 -0.15 5.82
CA GLU A 351 -2.72 1.08 5.10
C GLU A 351 -1.24 1.43 5.29
N ASP A 352 -0.69 1.20 6.47
CA ASP A 352 0.75 1.37 6.74
C ASP A 352 1.64 0.55 5.79
N LEU A 353 1.17 -0.56 5.24
CA LEU A 353 1.91 -1.36 4.25
C LEU A 353 2.11 -0.59 2.95
N ALA A 354 1.12 0.20 2.54
CA ALA A 354 1.21 1.05 1.37
C ALA A 354 1.98 2.34 1.66
N LEU A 355 1.60 3.06 2.72
CA LEU A 355 2.05 4.42 2.98
C LEU A 355 3.48 4.49 3.56
N LYS A 356 3.87 3.51 4.41
CA LYS A 356 5.20 3.49 5.03
C LYS A 356 6.23 2.66 4.28
N TYR A 357 5.77 1.62 3.56
CA TYR A 357 6.69 0.66 2.93
C TYR A 357 6.63 0.68 1.41
N ASN A 358 5.82 1.58 0.82
CA ASN A 358 5.69 1.76 -0.63
C ASN A 358 5.36 0.45 -1.38
N HIS A 359 4.44 -0.35 -0.81
CA HIS A 359 3.92 -1.54 -1.46
C HIS A 359 2.53 -1.27 -2.01
N GLN A 360 2.27 -1.71 -3.23
CA GLN A 360 0.95 -1.51 -3.83
C GLN A 360 -0.08 -2.37 -3.11
N LEU A 361 -1.11 -1.73 -2.59
CA LEU A 361 -2.17 -2.31 -1.78
C LEU A 361 -3.52 -2.09 -2.43
N PHE A 362 -4.31 -3.14 -2.51
CA PHE A 362 -5.70 -3.12 -2.92
C PHE A 362 -6.58 -3.60 -1.77
N ILE A 363 -7.58 -2.82 -1.40
CA ILE A 363 -8.54 -3.16 -0.35
C ILE A 363 -9.94 -3.07 -0.95
N THR A 364 -10.74 -4.14 -0.85
CA THR A 364 -12.20 -4.00 -1.03
C THR A 364 -12.84 -3.83 0.33
N THR A 365 -13.83 -2.97 0.45
CA THR A 365 -14.47 -2.76 1.75
C THR A 365 -15.90 -2.27 1.65
N HIS A 366 -16.68 -2.57 2.67
CA HIS A 366 -17.98 -1.97 2.99
C HIS A 366 -17.92 -1.05 4.22
N TRP A 367 -16.77 -1.01 4.90
CA TRP A 367 -16.52 -0.09 6.01
C TRP A 367 -15.74 1.13 5.51
N TYR A 368 -16.37 2.29 5.49
CA TYR A 368 -15.82 3.51 4.89
C TYR A 368 -15.09 4.40 5.91
N GLY A 369 -14.98 3.94 7.17
CA GLY A 369 -14.42 4.74 8.25
C GLY A 369 -12.93 5.05 8.15
N SER A 370 -12.16 4.40 7.25
CA SER A 370 -10.78 4.77 6.99
C SER A 370 -10.66 5.98 6.05
N LEU A 371 -11.62 6.16 5.13
CA LEU A 371 -11.53 7.18 4.08
C LEU A 371 -11.24 8.60 4.59
N PRO A 372 -11.88 9.08 5.69
CA PRO A 372 -11.56 10.39 6.24
C PRO A 372 -10.14 10.53 6.82
N CYS A 373 -9.46 9.41 7.10
CA CYS A 373 -8.15 9.38 7.76
C CYS A 373 -6.98 9.20 6.78
N VAL A 374 -7.28 8.86 5.52
CA VAL A 374 -6.27 8.60 4.49
C VAL A 374 -5.81 9.91 3.88
N SER A 375 -4.49 10.14 3.83
CA SER A 375 -3.89 11.33 3.24
C SER A 375 -3.45 11.17 1.78
N LYS A 376 -3.21 9.94 1.35
CA LYS A 376 -2.77 9.61 -0.03
C LYS A 376 -3.40 8.30 -0.46
N GLY A 377 -3.91 8.22 -1.67
CA GLY A 377 -4.47 7.00 -2.22
C GLY A 377 -5.59 7.26 -3.22
N SER A 378 -6.03 6.20 -3.87
CA SER A 378 -7.14 6.24 -4.83
C SER A 378 -8.35 5.48 -4.30
N LEU A 379 -9.52 6.08 -4.42
CA LEU A 379 -10.82 5.47 -4.17
C LEU A 379 -11.43 5.06 -5.51
N ILE A 380 -11.72 3.79 -5.66
CA ILE A 380 -12.37 3.22 -6.84
C ILE A 380 -13.80 2.83 -6.46
N HIS A 381 -14.76 3.63 -6.87
CA HIS A 381 -16.18 3.34 -6.66
C HIS A 381 -16.72 2.54 -7.84
N ILE A 382 -17.20 1.32 -7.60
CA ILE A 382 -17.86 0.49 -8.62
C ILE A 382 -19.36 0.68 -8.50
N ASP A 383 -19.98 1.22 -9.55
CA ASP A 383 -21.41 1.44 -9.62
C ASP A 383 -22.20 0.11 -9.76
N GLN A 384 -23.53 0.20 -9.77
CA GLN A 384 -24.41 -0.97 -9.92
C GLN A 384 -24.28 -1.68 -11.28
N HIS A 385 -23.70 -1.02 -12.27
CA HIS A 385 -23.47 -1.56 -13.62
C HIS A 385 -22.04 -2.08 -13.81
N GLY A 386 -21.20 -2.02 -12.76
CA GLY A 386 -19.80 -2.45 -12.79
C GLY A 386 -18.86 -1.41 -13.38
N ASN A 387 -19.30 -0.15 -13.57
CA ASN A 387 -18.40 0.90 -14.05
C ASN A 387 -17.59 1.48 -12.90
N PRO A 388 -16.27 1.61 -13.07
CA PRO A 388 -15.41 2.26 -12.09
C PRO A 388 -15.45 3.78 -12.25
N ASP A 389 -15.53 4.47 -11.13
CA ASP A 389 -15.24 5.88 -10.96
C ASP A 389 -14.10 6.04 -9.98
N VAL A 390 -13.08 6.84 -10.31
CA VAL A 390 -11.83 6.96 -9.56
C VAL A 390 -11.68 8.36 -9.01
N THR A 391 -11.56 8.46 -7.69
CA THR A 391 -11.35 9.71 -6.97
C THR A 391 -10.05 9.63 -6.16
N ASN A 392 -9.22 10.65 -6.22
CA ASN A 392 -8.05 10.78 -5.36
C ASN A 392 -8.50 11.10 -3.92
N LEU A 393 -7.97 10.37 -2.92
CA LEU A 393 -8.31 10.53 -1.50
C LEU A 393 -7.61 11.72 -0.82
N TYR A 394 -6.66 12.37 -1.50
CA TYR A 394 -6.06 13.58 -0.97
C TYR A 394 -7.14 14.64 -0.74
N ASN A 395 -7.17 15.23 0.47
CA ASN A 395 -8.21 16.18 0.87
C ASN A 395 -9.65 15.63 0.74
N TYR A 396 -9.92 14.48 1.34
CA TYR A 396 -11.23 13.80 1.30
C TYR A 396 -12.42 14.75 1.57
N TYR A 397 -12.26 15.71 2.50
CA TYR A 397 -13.32 16.68 2.80
C TYR A 397 -13.63 17.61 1.62
N GLU A 398 -12.61 18.09 0.92
CA GLU A 398 -12.76 18.98 -0.24
C GLU A 398 -13.38 18.24 -1.44
N LYS A 399 -13.09 16.94 -1.54
CA LYS A 399 -13.62 16.05 -2.58
C LYS A 399 -15.06 15.58 -2.35
N ARG A 400 -15.73 16.06 -1.29
CA ARG A 400 -17.11 15.64 -0.98
C ARG A 400 -18.12 15.82 -2.12
N GLY A 401 -17.90 16.81 -3.00
CA GLY A 401 -18.74 17.03 -4.18
C GLY A 401 -18.55 16.03 -5.30
N ASP A 402 -17.40 15.36 -5.33
CA ASP A 402 -17.01 14.38 -6.33
C ASP A 402 -17.37 12.95 -5.88
N LEU A 403 -17.67 12.76 -4.59
CA LEU A 403 -18.04 11.47 -4.01
C LEU A 403 -19.56 11.30 -3.98
N PRO A 404 -20.08 10.07 -4.14
CA PRO A 404 -21.47 9.78 -3.85
C PRO A 404 -21.83 10.20 -2.42
N GLU A 405 -23.01 10.85 -2.23
CA GLU A 405 -23.42 11.40 -0.92
C GLU A 405 -23.40 10.37 0.21
N ASP A 406 -23.79 9.13 -0.09
CA ASP A 406 -23.82 8.02 0.87
C ASP A 406 -22.40 7.61 1.30
N VAL A 407 -21.39 7.67 0.41
CA VAL A 407 -19.99 7.33 0.71
C VAL A 407 -19.42 8.31 1.73
N TYR A 408 -19.62 9.61 1.51
CA TYR A 408 -19.10 10.64 2.40
C TYR A 408 -19.71 10.56 3.80
N LEU A 409 -21.05 10.51 3.89
CA LEU A 409 -21.77 10.44 5.17
C LEU A 409 -21.44 9.14 5.93
N LYS A 410 -21.44 8.01 5.21
CA LYS A 410 -21.13 6.71 5.80
C LYS A 410 -19.71 6.64 6.34
N GLY A 411 -18.73 7.27 5.67
CA GLY A 411 -17.35 7.32 6.12
C GLY A 411 -17.22 7.87 7.55
N PHE A 412 -17.80 9.01 7.82
CA PHE A 412 -17.78 9.61 9.16
C PHE A 412 -18.59 8.83 10.18
N PHE A 413 -19.74 8.26 9.79
CA PHE A 413 -20.53 7.44 10.69
C PHE A 413 -19.80 6.16 11.09
N ASP A 414 -19.23 5.45 10.15
CA ASP A 414 -18.46 4.23 10.39
C ASP A 414 -17.23 4.51 11.27
N LEU A 415 -16.49 5.59 10.98
CA LEU A 415 -15.34 6.01 11.77
C LEU A 415 -15.75 6.34 13.22
N SER A 416 -16.74 7.24 13.39
CA SER A 416 -17.17 7.68 14.72
C SER A 416 -17.73 6.54 15.55
N SER A 417 -18.48 5.61 14.94
CA SER A 417 -18.96 4.40 15.60
C SER A 417 -17.80 3.51 16.05
N SER A 418 -16.82 3.29 15.17
CA SER A 418 -15.62 2.49 15.50
C SER A 418 -14.83 3.10 16.65
N LEU A 419 -14.60 4.42 16.60
CA LEU A 419 -13.91 5.16 17.66
C LEU A 419 -14.67 5.10 18.98
N LEU A 420 -16.00 5.30 18.95
CA LEU A 420 -16.85 5.25 20.16
C LEU A 420 -16.79 3.87 20.84
N TYR A 421 -16.94 2.80 20.08
CA TYR A 421 -16.86 1.44 20.61
C TYR A 421 -15.45 1.08 21.11
N ALA A 422 -14.41 1.51 20.38
CA ALA A 422 -13.03 1.29 20.79
C ALA A 422 -12.69 2.08 22.07
N PHE A 423 -13.17 3.32 22.18
CA PHE A 423 -12.97 4.17 23.36
C PHE A 423 -13.60 3.59 24.62
N ARG A 424 -14.75 2.93 24.53
CA ARG A 424 -15.41 2.28 25.67
C ARG A 424 -14.53 1.24 26.37
N SER A 425 -13.67 0.56 25.65
CA SER A 425 -12.70 -0.42 26.17
C SER A 425 -11.26 0.12 26.26
N ALA A 426 -11.05 1.40 25.95
CA ALA A 426 -9.72 1.99 25.88
C ALA A 426 -9.04 2.06 27.25
N LYS A 427 -7.74 1.75 27.24
CA LYS A 427 -6.84 1.93 28.38
C LYS A 427 -6.05 3.24 28.31
N THR A 428 -6.14 3.94 27.16
CA THR A 428 -5.39 5.15 26.84
C THR A 428 -6.32 6.32 26.59
N HIS A 429 -5.85 7.54 26.79
CA HIS A 429 -6.49 8.75 26.31
C HIS A 429 -6.32 8.89 24.79
N TRP A 430 -7.19 9.63 24.13
CA TRP A 430 -7.12 9.82 22.70
C TRP A 430 -6.94 11.28 22.34
N LEU A 431 -6.08 11.52 21.36
CA LEU A 431 -5.82 12.83 20.76
C LEU A 431 -6.13 12.74 19.28
N LEU A 432 -7.19 13.43 18.84
CA LEU A 432 -7.61 13.53 17.45
C LEU A 432 -6.98 14.78 16.86
N VAL A 433 -6.27 14.65 15.75
CA VAL A 433 -5.49 15.72 15.12
C VAL A 433 -5.80 15.83 13.64
N GLU A 434 -5.37 16.89 13.01
CA GLU A 434 -5.69 17.17 11.61
C GLU A 434 -4.89 16.27 10.67
N GLY A 435 -3.56 16.28 10.76
CA GLY A 435 -2.64 15.66 9.82
C GLY A 435 -1.87 14.48 10.38
N TYR A 436 -1.27 13.74 9.45
CA TYR A 436 -0.32 12.68 9.79
C TYR A 436 1.00 13.25 10.33
N GLU A 437 1.38 14.42 9.87
CA GLU A 437 2.52 15.19 10.33
C GLU A 437 2.33 15.62 11.78
N ASP A 438 1.14 16.11 12.13
CA ASP A 438 0.77 16.44 13.52
C ASP A 438 0.97 15.25 14.44
N LYS A 439 0.52 14.08 13.99
CA LYS A 439 0.73 12.84 14.74
C LYS A 439 2.21 12.58 14.98
N LYS A 440 3.07 12.73 13.95
CA LYS A 440 4.52 12.52 14.09
C LYS A 440 5.15 13.47 15.10
N TYR A 441 4.87 14.77 14.98
CA TYR A 441 5.39 15.78 15.91
C TYR A 441 4.90 15.54 17.34
N LEU A 442 3.63 15.23 17.52
CA LEU A 442 3.05 14.99 18.84
C LEU A 442 3.52 13.67 19.47
N GLU A 443 3.69 12.59 18.70
CA GLU A 443 4.30 11.34 19.20
C GLU A 443 5.74 11.59 19.71
N TYR A 444 6.49 12.42 18.98
CA TYR A 444 7.86 12.78 19.34
C TYR A 444 7.92 13.62 20.64
N HIS A 445 7.04 14.61 20.80
CA HIS A 445 7.07 15.52 21.95
C HIS A 445 6.33 15.02 23.19
N LEU A 446 5.19 14.35 23.02
CA LEU A 446 4.40 13.83 24.13
C LEU A 446 5.07 12.67 24.86
N GLN A 447 5.77 11.79 24.13
CA GLN A 447 6.42 10.57 24.66
C GLN A 447 5.55 9.79 25.67
N ASN A 448 4.23 9.98 25.62
CA ASN A 448 3.27 9.44 26.57
C ASN A 448 2.60 8.18 26.00
N LYS A 449 3.01 7.02 26.48
CA LYS A 449 2.45 5.72 26.07
C LYS A 449 0.95 5.54 26.41
N ASN A 450 0.39 6.42 27.24
CA ASN A 450 -1.03 6.40 27.61
C ASN A 450 -1.91 7.27 26.71
N VAL A 451 -1.36 7.87 25.65
CA VAL A 451 -2.09 8.67 24.69
C VAL A 451 -2.00 8.00 23.32
N ARG A 452 -3.14 7.85 22.67
CA ARG A 452 -3.24 7.41 21.28
C ARG A 452 -3.56 8.61 20.39
N ILE A 453 -2.74 8.86 19.40
CA ILE A 453 -2.90 9.98 18.47
C ILE A 453 -3.49 9.46 17.15
N ILE A 454 -4.59 10.09 16.70
CA ILE A 454 -5.38 9.67 15.54
C ILE A 454 -5.51 10.86 14.59
N PRO A 455 -4.86 10.83 13.41
CA PRO A 455 -5.03 11.84 12.38
C PRO A 455 -6.35 11.63 11.63
N LEU A 456 -7.02 12.72 11.24
CA LEU A 456 -8.34 12.69 10.63
C LEU A 456 -8.42 13.37 9.25
N GLY A 457 -7.29 13.82 8.69
CA GLY A 457 -7.25 14.38 7.34
C GLY A 457 -7.82 15.80 7.21
N GLY A 458 -7.62 16.65 8.23
CA GLY A 458 -7.93 18.09 8.22
C GLY A 458 -8.93 18.53 9.28
N CYS A 459 -8.95 19.85 9.54
CA CYS A 459 -9.77 20.53 10.53
C CYS A 459 -11.26 20.16 10.44
N SER A 460 -11.81 20.18 9.24
CA SER A 460 -13.24 19.89 9.00
C SER A 460 -13.61 18.47 9.37
N ASN A 461 -12.71 17.50 9.19
CA ASN A 461 -12.90 16.11 9.58
C ASN A 461 -12.85 15.95 11.11
N VAL A 462 -11.88 16.61 11.77
CA VAL A 462 -11.80 16.62 13.24
C VAL A 462 -13.09 17.17 13.84
N ARG A 463 -13.59 18.28 13.29
CA ARG A 463 -14.86 18.89 13.68
C ARG A 463 -16.03 17.92 13.50
N LYS A 464 -16.17 17.28 12.35
CA LYS A 464 -17.24 16.31 12.06
C LYS A 464 -17.20 15.15 13.04
N VAL A 465 -16.05 14.54 13.26
CA VAL A 465 -15.90 13.46 14.22
C VAL A 465 -16.24 13.92 15.64
N TYR A 466 -15.81 15.13 16.04
CA TYR A 466 -16.19 15.72 17.31
C TYR A 466 -17.71 15.83 17.46
N GLU A 467 -18.42 16.38 16.46
CA GLU A 467 -19.89 16.52 16.47
C GLU A 467 -20.59 15.16 16.60
N TYR A 468 -20.13 14.14 15.88
CA TYR A 468 -20.69 12.77 15.97
C TYR A 468 -20.41 12.08 17.32
N LEU A 469 -19.27 12.35 17.95
CA LEU A 469 -18.92 11.79 19.24
C LEU A 469 -19.56 12.53 20.41
N HIS A 470 -19.90 13.81 20.25
CA HIS A 470 -20.38 14.69 21.33
C HIS A 470 -21.66 14.14 21.97
N VAL A 471 -22.68 13.83 21.17
CA VAL A 471 -23.97 13.37 21.68
C VAL A 471 -23.86 12.04 22.43
N PRO A 472 -23.28 10.96 21.85
CA PRO A 472 -23.14 9.70 22.58
C PRO A 472 -22.30 9.80 23.85
N LEU A 473 -21.23 10.59 23.86
CA LEU A 473 -20.32 10.70 24.99
C LEU A 473 -20.89 11.55 26.14
N THR A 474 -21.92 12.36 25.89
CA THR A 474 -22.67 13.07 26.95
C THR A 474 -23.71 12.19 27.63
N ASP A 475 -23.98 10.99 27.11
CA ASP A 475 -24.93 10.06 27.70
C ASP A 475 -24.41 9.50 29.04
N LYS A 476 -25.35 9.11 29.92
CA LYS A 476 -25.06 8.58 31.27
C LYS A 476 -24.19 7.34 31.26
N ASP A 477 -24.20 6.55 30.17
CA ASP A 477 -23.41 5.33 30.02
C ASP A 477 -21.89 5.58 29.98
N PHE A 478 -21.48 6.79 29.61
CA PHE A 478 -20.05 7.21 29.57
C PHE A 478 -19.61 7.99 30.80
N LYS A 479 -20.53 8.31 31.73
CA LYS A 479 -20.24 9.11 32.92
C LYS A 479 -19.11 8.56 33.82
N TYR A 480 -18.79 7.27 33.67
CA TYR A 480 -17.73 6.59 34.42
C TYR A 480 -16.45 6.38 33.61
N ALA A 481 -16.37 6.93 32.39
CA ALA A 481 -15.14 6.85 31.61
C ALA A 481 -14.03 7.65 32.29
N THR A 482 -12.94 6.98 32.63
CA THR A 482 -11.75 7.61 33.27
C THR A 482 -10.80 8.18 32.22
N LYS A 483 -11.06 7.96 30.94
CA LYS A 483 -10.22 8.40 29.82
C LYS A 483 -10.86 9.59 29.12
N LYS A 484 -10.03 10.37 28.42
CA LYS A 484 -10.46 11.60 27.74
C LYS A 484 -10.11 11.53 26.28
N ILE A 485 -10.90 12.23 25.47
CA ILE A 485 -10.66 12.51 24.06
C ILE A 485 -10.44 14.00 23.93
N VAL A 486 -9.30 14.39 23.37
CA VAL A 486 -9.00 15.78 23.02
C VAL A 486 -8.88 15.88 21.51
N CYS A 487 -9.62 16.79 20.91
CA CYS A 487 -9.46 17.16 19.51
C CYS A 487 -8.57 18.41 19.47
N LEU A 488 -7.48 18.36 18.73
CA LEU A 488 -6.56 19.46 18.52
C LEU A 488 -6.60 19.86 17.06
N ILE A 489 -6.84 21.14 16.82
CA ILE A 489 -6.89 21.72 15.48
C ILE A 489 -5.98 22.94 15.39
N ASP A 490 -5.57 23.28 14.19
CA ASP A 490 -4.85 24.50 13.88
C ASP A 490 -5.77 25.72 13.93
N THR A 491 -5.23 26.90 13.88
CA THR A 491 -6.00 28.14 13.74
C THR A 491 -5.85 28.69 12.33
N ASP A 492 -6.90 28.53 11.52
CA ASP A 492 -6.99 29.09 10.17
C ASP A 492 -7.54 30.51 10.19
N ALA A 493 -7.04 31.37 9.28
CA ALA A 493 -7.49 32.76 9.14
C ALA A 493 -8.99 32.89 8.82
N LEU A 494 -9.54 31.90 8.11
CA LEU A 494 -10.94 31.90 7.66
C LEU A 494 -11.90 31.30 8.70
N CYS A 495 -11.41 30.53 9.67
CA CYS A 495 -12.24 29.82 10.65
C CYS A 495 -12.14 30.46 12.03
N THR A 496 -12.71 31.65 12.20
CA THR A 496 -12.59 32.43 13.44
C THR A 496 -13.46 31.92 14.59
N VAL A 497 -14.62 31.30 14.30
CA VAL A 497 -15.53 30.71 15.29
C VAL A 497 -16.19 29.47 14.70
N LEU A 498 -16.09 28.35 15.40
CA LEU A 498 -16.65 27.08 14.90
C LEU A 498 -18.13 26.86 15.30
N GLY A 499 -18.69 27.67 16.19
CA GLY A 499 -20.09 27.55 16.61
C GLY A 499 -20.45 26.25 17.33
N ILE A 500 -19.46 25.58 17.92
CA ILE A 500 -19.63 24.33 18.67
C ILE A 500 -19.14 24.51 20.11
N SER A 501 -19.74 23.77 21.05
CA SER A 501 -19.28 23.78 22.44
C SER A 501 -17.89 23.15 22.56
N SER A 502 -16.97 23.84 23.24
CA SER A 502 -15.59 23.38 23.45
C SER A 502 -15.45 22.29 24.53
N GLY A 503 -16.52 21.93 25.22
CA GLY A 503 -16.54 21.02 26.37
C GLY A 503 -16.06 21.68 27.67
N GLY A 504 -16.59 21.25 28.80
CA GLY A 504 -16.23 21.75 30.13
C GLY A 504 -14.94 21.14 30.70
N LYS A 505 -14.58 21.51 31.95
CA LYS A 505 -13.37 21.00 32.63
C LYS A 505 -13.40 19.49 32.85
N ASP A 506 -14.59 18.95 33.14
CA ASP A 506 -14.79 17.53 33.50
C ASP A 506 -15.35 16.70 32.32
N ASP A 507 -15.49 17.31 31.14
CA ASP A 507 -16.02 16.61 29.98
C ASP A 507 -15.02 15.60 29.42
N ILE A 508 -15.52 14.46 29.01
CA ILE A 508 -14.74 13.38 28.41
C ILE A 508 -14.17 13.81 27.06
N LEU A 509 -14.94 14.63 26.31
CA LEU A 509 -14.60 15.10 24.97
C LEU A 509 -14.35 16.61 24.98
N LYS A 510 -13.19 17.02 24.50
CA LYS A 510 -12.80 18.42 24.39
C LYS A 510 -12.27 18.72 22.99
N ILE A 511 -12.48 19.96 22.53
CA ILE A 511 -11.84 20.46 21.30
C ILE A 511 -11.08 21.74 21.62
N ARG A 512 -9.85 21.84 21.12
CA ARG A 512 -8.95 22.98 21.35
C ARG A 512 -8.23 23.30 20.06
N ARG A 513 -7.81 24.56 19.90
CA ARG A 513 -6.98 24.97 18.79
C ARG A 513 -5.66 25.58 19.24
N LEU A 514 -4.65 25.34 18.43
CA LEU A 514 -3.34 25.95 18.61
C LEU A 514 -3.43 27.47 18.32
N HIS A 515 -2.79 28.27 19.15
CA HIS A 515 -2.73 29.70 18.96
C HIS A 515 -1.44 30.29 19.49
N GLU A 516 -0.75 31.07 18.66
CA GLU A 516 0.38 31.88 19.04
C GLU A 516 -0.10 33.28 19.47
N GLN A 517 0.20 33.66 20.70
CA GLN A 517 -0.07 34.97 21.23
C GLN A 517 0.91 36.04 20.64
N ASP A 518 0.62 37.31 20.85
CA ASP A 518 1.46 38.42 20.33
C ASP A 518 2.88 38.42 20.92
N ASP A 519 3.05 37.91 22.13
CA ASP A 519 4.35 37.73 22.80
C ASP A 519 5.13 36.49 22.37
N GLY A 520 4.56 35.68 21.45
CA GLY A 520 5.12 34.42 20.97
C GLY A 520 4.85 33.20 21.87
N GLU A 521 4.07 33.34 22.97
CA GLU A 521 3.64 32.19 23.73
C GLU A 521 2.57 31.38 22.99
N ILE A 522 2.65 30.05 23.11
CA ILE A 522 1.68 29.15 22.51
C ILE A 522 0.65 28.72 23.57
N THR A 523 -0.62 28.84 23.16
CA THR A 523 -1.77 28.48 24.02
C THR A 523 -2.73 27.54 23.28
N LEU A 524 -3.54 26.84 24.07
CA LEU A 524 -4.63 26.00 23.58
C LEU A 524 -5.95 26.73 23.85
N LEU A 525 -6.48 27.38 22.81
CA LEU A 525 -7.73 28.13 22.92
C LEU A 525 -8.97 27.25 22.76
N GLU A 526 -10.06 27.70 23.35
CA GLU A 526 -11.39 27.18 23.05
C GLU A 526 -11.81 27.62 21.64
N VAL A 527 -12.57 26.75 20.96
CA VAL A 527 -12.90 26.96 19.55
C VAL A 527 -13.87 28.12 19.30
N ASP A 528 -14.60 28.54 20.31
CA ASP A 528 -15.49 29.72 20.29
C ASP A 528 -14.77 31.05 20.59
N ASN A 529 -13.49 30.99 20.99
CA ASN A 529 -12.69 32.19 21.21
C ASN A 529 -12.27 32.81 19.87
N PRO A 530 -12.68 34.04 19.55
CA PRO A 530 -12.33 34.68 18.27
C PRO A 530 -10.83 34.98 18.22
N THR A 531 -10.16 34.45 17.20
CA THR A 531 -8.77 34.80 16.88
C THR A 531 -8.58 34.83 15.37
N ARG A 532 -7.66 35.64 14.87
CA ARG A 532 -7.35 35.75 13.43
C ARG A 532 -5.91 35.41 13.10
N LYS A 533 -5.06 35.18 14.10
CA LYS A 533 -3.67 34.82 13.87
C LYS A 533 -3.58 33.33 13.51
N GLU A 534 -3.27 33.06 12.26
CA GLU A 534 -3.01 31.71 11.79
C GLU A 534 -1.91 31.06 12.62
N THR A 535 -2.09 29.82 12.99
CA THR A 535 -1.12 29.05 13.76
C THR A 535 -1.26 27.59 13.39
N GLU A 536 -0.31 27.07 12.66
CA GLU A 536 -0.18 25.67 12.30
C GLU A 536 0.74 24.93 13.29
N ILE A 537 0.72 23.62 13.31
CA ILE A 537 1.61 22.85 14.21
C ILE A 537 3.08 23.11 13.89
N GLU A 538 3.42 23.33 12.62
CA GLU A 538 4.77 23.67 12.17
C GLU A 538 5.27 25.01 12.74
N ASP A 539 4.35 25.89 13.15
CA ASP A 539 4.69 27.19 13.75
C ASP A 539 5.10 27.08 15.24
N VAL A 540 4.77 25.96 15.90
CA VAL A 540 4.82 25.85 17.37
C VAL A 540 5.82 24.81 17.88
N LEU A 541 6.73 24.36 17.01
CA LEU A 541 7.79 23.39 17.32
C LEU A 541 9.04 24.05 17.90
N ASP A 542 10.07 23.24 18.20
CA ASP A 542 11.39 23.76 18.56
C ASP A 542 12.01 24.49 17.37
N PRO A 543 12.33 25.80 17.51
CA PRO A 543 12.73 26.64 16.38
C PRO A 543 14.03 26.18 15.72
N LYS A 544 15.03 25.81 16.52
CA LYS A 544 16.34 25.40 15.99
C LYS A 544 16.26 24.04 15.32
N GLN A 545 15.59 23.09 15.97
CA GLN A 545 15.42 21.73 15.42
C GLN A 545 14.62 21.77 14.12
N PHE A 546 13.60 22.64 14.03
CA PHE A 546 12.80 22.79 12.81
C PHE A 546 13.61 23.40 11.68
N PHE A 547 14.38 24.48 11.96
CA PHE A 547 15.26 25.10 10.97
C PHE A 547 16.26 24.10 10.39
N ASP A 548 16.95 23.33 11.25
CA ASP A 548 17.93 22.35 10.80
C ASP A 548 17.29 21.21 10.00
N SER A 549 16.03 20.85 10.32
CA SER A 549 15.29 19.83 9.59
C SER A 549 14.80 20.33 8.23
N LEU A 550 14.42 21.60 8.16
CA LEU A 550 14.08 22.26 6.91
C LEU A 550 15.29 22.38 5.97
N GLU A 551 16.45 22.76 6.51
CA GLU A 551 17.70 22.81 5.76
C GLU A 551 18.07 21.45 5.17
N GLU A 552 18.00 20.38 5.97
CA GLU A 552 18.23 19.01 5.52
C GLU A 552 17.24 18.58 4.42
N ALA A 553 15.94 18.93 4.58
CA ALA A 553 14.91 18.59 3.60
C ALA A 553 15.12 19.32 2.28
N ILE A 554 15.42 20.62 2.30
CA ILE A 554 15.70 21.41 1.10
C ILE A 554 16.95 20.87 0.37
N ASN A 555 17.99 20.51 1.10
CA ASN A 555 19.20 19.96 0.49
C ASN A 555 18.98 18.61 -0.20
N GLU A 556 18.07 17.79 0.33
CA GLU A 556 17.80 16.45 -0.20
C GLU A 556 16.72 16.43 -1.29
N TYR A 557 15.64 17.19 -1.11
CA TYR A 557 14.45 17.16 -1.98
C TYR A 557 14.22 18.43 -2.79
N GLY A 558 14.85 19.55 -2.41
CA GLY A 558 14.67 20.83 -3.08
C GLY A 558 15.39 20.92 -4.43
N GLU A 559 14.79 21.66 -5.34
CA GLU A 559 15.41 22.09 -6.59
C GLU A 559 16.56 23.09 -6.32
N ASP A 560 17.40 23.34 -7.32
CA ASP A 560 18.54 24.29 -7.15
C ASP A 560 18.05 25.69 -6.74
N GLU A 561 16.90 26.12 -7.26
CA GLU A 561 16.29 27.40 -6.92
C GLU A 561 15.75 27.45 -5.47
N ASP A 562 15.31 26.33 -4.89
CA ASP A 562 14.88 26.25 -3.48
C ASP A 562 16.09 26.36 -2.56
N LYS A 563 17.22 25.73 -2.93
CA LYS A 563 18.49 25.83 -2.21
C LYS A 563 19.06 27.24 -2.25
N GLU A 564 19.00 27.90 -3.41
CA GLU A 564 19.43 29.30 -3.57
C GLU A 564 18.55 30.24 -2.73
N ALA A 565 17.23 30.06 -2.75
CA ALA A 565 16.30 30.84 -1.95
C ALA A 565 16.57 30.68 -0.45
N PHE A 566 16.78 29.45 0.02
CA PHE A 566 17.07 29.19 1.44
C PHE A 566 18.42 29.74 1.88
N ALA A 567 19.45 29.74 1.02
CA ALA A 567 20.75 30.31 1.30
C ALA A 567 20.73 31.82 1.58
N THR A 568 19.61 32.50 1.30
CA THR A 568 19.39 33.92 1.65
C THR A 568 19.19 34.10 3.15
N PHE A 569 18.84 33.04 3.89
CA PHE A 569 18.47 33.09 5.30
C PHE A 569 19.48 32.41 6.19
N THR A 570 19.50 32.81 7.46
CA THR A 570 20.15 32.16 8.58
C THR A 570 19.14 31.98 9.71
N PHE A 571 19.44 31.13 10.65
CA PHE A 571 18.60 30.96 11.83
C PHE A 571 18.56 32.21 12.69
N ASP A 572 17.37 32.59 13.13
CA ASP A 572 17.20 33.69 14.10
C ASP A 572 17.27 33.16 15.53
N GLU A 573 18.37 33.40 16.22
CA GLU A 573 18.61 32.99 17.61
C GLU A 573 17.58 33.57 18.62
N SER A 574 16.83 34.60 18.24
CA SER A 574 15.79 35.21 19.08
C SER A 574 14.40 34.58 18.89
N ALA A 575 14.26 33.66 17.93
CA ALA A 575 12.99 32.99 17.67
C ALA A 575 12.53 32.14 18.85
N LYS A 576 11.27 32.31 19.28
CA LYS A 576 10.67 31.58 20.39
C LYS A 576 9.97 30.28 19.94
N ASN A 577 9.60 30.21 18.68
CA ASN A 577 8.89 29.10 18.04
C ASN A 577 9.37 28.93 16.58
N SER A 578 8.88 27.92 15.90
CA SER A 578 9.34 27.52 14.56
C SER A 578 8.67 28.25 13.40
N ARG A 579 7.96 29.32 13.67
CA ARG A 579 7.20 30.07 12.66
C ARG A 579 8.08 30.58 11.52
N ILE A 580 7.65 30.34 10.28
CA ILE A 580 8.31 30.87 9.08
C ILE A 580 7.60 32.14 8.57
N LYS A 581 6.27 32.18 8.64
CA LYS A 581 5.41 33.24 8.14
C LYS A 581 5.45 34.45 9.09
N GLY A 582 5.38 35.69 8.56
CA GLY A 582 5.29 36.90 9.36
C GLY A 582 6.64 37.48 9.86
N ASP A 583 6.55 38.38 10.86
CA ASP A 583 7.70 39.18 11.35
C ASP A 583 8.57 38.41 12.38
N ASN A 584 7.98 37.49 13.13
CA ASN A 584 8.67 36.67 14.13
C ASN A 584 9.15 35.35 13.50
N SER A 585 9.78 35.41 12.35
CA SER A 585 10.19 34.24 11.59
C SER A 585 11.53 33.72 12.08
N ILE A 586 11.69 32.36 12.07
CA ILE A 586 13.00 31.71 12.28
C ILE A 586 14.01 32.06 11.17
N LEU A 587 13.54 32.59 10.04
CA LEU A 587 14.35 32.96 8.88
C LEU A 587 14.83 34.40 9.00
N LYS A 588 16.09 34.60 9.37
CA LYS A 588 16.76 35.89 9.40
C LYS A 588 17.49 36.13 8.09
N VAL A 589 17.24 37.28 7.45
CA VAL A 589 17.92 37.62 6.19
C VAL A 589 19.41 37.83 6.43
N ASN A 590 20.23 36.99 5.80
CA ASN A 590 21.70 37.05 5.91
C ASN A 590 22.33 38.05 4.94
N LYS A 591 21.74 38.20 3.75
CA LYS A 591 22.19 39.16 2.72
C LYS A 591 21.02 40.03 2.31
N LEU A 592 21.20 41.33 2.30
CA LEU A 592 20.25 42.27 1.73
C LEU A 592 20.17 42.02 0.20
N THR A 593 19.35 41.08 -0.20
CA THR A 593 19.02 40.81 -1.59
C THR A 593 17.73 41.56 -1.93
N ARG A 594 17.60 42.00 -3.19
CA ARG A 594 16.35 42.65 -3.66
C ARG A 594 15.15 41.68 -3.65
N ASN A 595 15.39 40.39 -3.53
CA ASN A 595 14.40 39.30 -3.68
C ASN A 595 14.07 38.57 -2.37
N ALA A 596 14.54 39.02 -1.19
CA ALA A 596 14.35 38.31 0.08
C ALA A 596 12.87 37.95 0.39
N ARG A 597 11.91 38.71 -0.14
CA ARG A 597 10.48 38.40 0.01
C ARG A 597 10.04 37.25 -0.88
N GLU A 598 10.53 37.19 -2.11
CA GLU A 598 10.24 36.11 -3.07
C GLU A 598 10.91 34.85 -2.61
N ASP A 599 12.17 34.92 -2.16
CA ASP A 599 12.91 33.80 -1.59
C ASP A 599 12.17 33.21 -0.38
N LYS A 600 11.66 34.07 0.51
CA LYS A 600 10.87 33.64 1.67
C LYS A 600 9.57 32.94 1.25
N GLN A 601 8.89 33.48 0.23
CA GLN A 601 7.67 32.85 -0.28
C GLN A 601 7.94 31.47 -0.90
N ARG A 602 9.09 31.31 -1.57
CA ARG A 602 9.51 30.02 -2.13
C ARG A 602 9.79 29.01 -1.02
N VAL A 603 10.49 29.41 0.04
CA VAL A 603 10.71 28.54 1.22
C VAL A 603 9.39 28.13 1.87
N ILE A 604 8.42 29.04 2.00
CA ILE A 604 7.08 28.73 2.51
C ILE A 604 6.38 27.70 1.60
N SER A 605 6.41 27.90 0.30
CA SER A 605 5.84 26.95 -0.67
C SER A 605 6.50 25.57 -0.59
N PHE A 606 7.82 25.53 -0.40
CA PHE A 606 8.54 24.27 -0.17
C PHE A 606 8.05 23.57 1.10
N VAL A 607 7.88 24.29 2.21
CA VAL A 607 7.36 23.71 3.46
C VAL A 607 5.95 23.15 3.26
N ASP A 608 5.06 23.90 2.60
CA ASP A 608 3.68 23.46 2.35
C ASP A 608 3.62 22.19 1.48
N THR A 609 4.61 21.99 0.59
CA THR A 609 4.69 20.82 -0.31
C THR A 609 5.37 19.61 0.32
N HIS A 610 6.35 19.82 1.24
CA HIS A 610 7.21 18.79 1.81
C HIS A 610 7.04 18.62 3.33
N LYS A 611 5.82 18.84 3.85
CA LYS A 611 5.51 18.72 5.29
C LYS A 611 5.93 17.35 5.86
N GLU A 612 5.69 16.28 5.11
CA GLU A 612 6.00 14.91 5.56
C GLU A 612 7.52 14.66 5.67
N GLU A 613 8.29 15.09 4.67
CA GLU A 613 9.74 14.95 4.63
C GLU A 613 10.39 15.74 5.76
N ILE A 614 9.93 16.96 5.99
CA ILE A 614 10.40 17.80 7.10
C ILE A 614 10.06 17.17 8.45
N ALA A 615 8.84 16.66 8.63
CA ALA A 615 8.44 15.96 9.85
C ALA A 615 9.30 14.71 10.10
N ASN A 616 9.64 13.95 9.04
CA ASN A 616 10.54 12.81 9.14
C ASN A 616 11.95 13.22 9.61
N LYS A 617 12.52 14.30 9.04
CA LYS A 617 13.83 14.83 9.45
C LYS A 617 13.79 15.34 10.88
N TYR A 618 12.73 16.06 11.26
CA TYR A 618 12.55 16.58 12.61
C TYR A 618 12.52 15.48 13.66
N THR A 619 11.71 14.46 13.44
CA THR A 619 11.50 13.36 14.40
C THR A 619 12.62 12.33 14.41
N ALA A 620 13.49 12.31 13.41
CA ALA A 620 14.70 11.47 13.39
C ALA A 620 15.79 11.97 14.35
N LYS A 621 15.73 13.25 14.77
CA LYS A 621 16.72 13.83 15.70
C LYS A 621 16.49 13.34 17.13
N SER A 622 17.55 13.25 17.91
CA SER A 622 17.46 12.87 19.32
C SER A 622 16.65 13.92 20.10
N TYR A 623 15.66 13.48 20.88
CA TYR A 623 14.86 14.37 21.71
C TYR A 623 15.75 15.06 22.76
N ALA A 624 15.87 16.37 22.66
CA ALA A 624 16.75 17.18 23.53
C ALA A 624 16.16 17.45 24.92
N GLY A 625 14.94 16.97 25.23
CA GLY A 625 14.31 17.11 26.54
C GLY A 625 13.74 18.51 26.87
N THR A 626 13.85 19.47 25.95
CA THR A 626 13.22 20.80 26.09
C THR A 626 11.73 20.68 25.73
N GLY A 627 10.92 20.38 26.75
CA GLY A 627 9.48 20.24 26.57
C GLY A 627 8.85 21.56 26.14
N LEU A 628 8.14 21.54 25.01
CA LEU A 628 7.33 22.65 24.58
C LEU A 628 6.23 22.95 25.60
N SER A 629 6.10 24.20 26.05
CA SER A 629 5.18 24.61 27.14
C SER A 629 3.72 24.25 26.83
N TRP A 630 3.31 24.36 25.57
CA TRP A 630 1.95 24.02 25.12
C TRP A 630 1.68 22.51 25.14
N VAL A 631 2.70 21.67 24.93
CA VAL A 631 2.59 20.21 25.04
C VAL A 631 2.35 19.81 26.49
N ALA A 632 2.95 20.49 27.46
CA ALA A 632 2.65 20.28 28.87
C ALA A 632 1.18 20.63 29.18
N LYS A 633 0.65 21.74 28.65
CA LYS A 633 -0.77 22.12 28.77
C LYS A 633 -1.69 21.07 28.14
N LEU A 634 -1.29 20.52 26.97
CA LEU A 634 -2.04 19.45 26.31
C LEU A 634 -2.06 18.16 27.16
N ASN A 635 -0.93 17.78 27.76
CA ASN A 635 -0.85 16.66 28.68
C ASN A 635 -1.79 16.85 29.90
N ASP A 636 -1.92 18.07 30.41
CA ASP A 636 -2.84 18.35 31.52
C ASP A 636 -4.32 18.24 31.11
N LEU A 637 -4.66 18.56 29.87
CA LEU A 637 -6.01 18.31 29.33
C LEU A 637 -6.34 16.82 29.19
N LEU A 638 -5.32 16.00 28.99
CA LEU A 638 -5.45 14.55 28.88
C LEU A 638 -5.44 13.82 30.24
N LYS A 639 -5.04 14.49 31.31
CA LYS A 639 -5.17 13.95 32.67
C LYS A 639 -6.60 14.12 33.21
#